data_ed1ebfe3739b0503f6a34fd08c31cdf6
#
_entry.id   ed1ebfe3739b0503f6a34fd08c31cdf6
#
_cell.length_a   1.000
_cell.length_b   1.000
_cell.length_c   1.000
_cell.angle_alpha   90.00
_cell.angle_beta   90.00
_cell.angle_gamma   90.00
#
_symmetry.space_group_name_H-M   'P 1'
#
loop_
_entity.id
_entity.type
_entity.pdbx_description
1 polymer ?
#
loop_
_entity_poly.entity_id
_entity_poly.type
_entity_poly.pdbx_seq_one_letter_code
_entity_poly.pdbx_strand_id
1 'polypeptide(L)'
;MEQYIVTGMTCAACQAHVEKAVSGVPGVDCVNVSLLTHSMTVEGAATPESVISAVQNAGYDAEQKKESAGQGRPGMTERFQAEEDALRDRETPKLLRRLKLSIGVLLVLMYITMGHNMLDWPVPEFLNHNHIGLGIFQMLLALIIMTINRDFFRSGFKSLRHGAPNMDTLVALGSGVSFLWSLFILLKMTYMVTDGTDNMALMPLYHNQLYFESAAMILALITIGKTLESISKGRTTDALKNLLQMAPKTALLERNGELQEVPVDSVQIGDIYIVKSGDAIPVDGVVLEGTAAVDESPLTGESVPVDKAPGDSTSAATISQSGYLRCRAARVGEDTTFAQIIRLVSDAAGTKAPIARIADKVSGIFVPAVIGIAVLVFALWMLHGAAVSQALEHAITVLVISCPCALGLATPVAIMVGNGMGARNGILFKTSESLENAGKINIIALDKTGTITEGRPRVTDLLPAEGISEETLLKYAAALEHRSEHPLGKAIVEYTGEKAEETEVKDFRVLPGNGLQGSVDGGTIVGGSEKFIRSRTSIPEEFTKASARLAASGKTPIYFTRDDKIMGIIAVADTVREDSREAIAQLRNMGVEVVMLTGDNRNTAEAIGRDAGVKHVIAGVLPEGKEQVIRRLQEHGTVAMVGDGINDAPALTRADIGIAIGAGTDVAVDSAEVVLMNSRLSDVAAAVRLSRATLRNIHENLFWAFAYNILLIPMAAGLYSGISLNPMWGAAAMSLSSFTVCMNALRLNRFRMQDTGKDRPLRKQATSMEEIEYEMESLLKSNETEEEKKMTTEVKIKGMMCPHCEAHVKKALEALDGVESAAPDKDAGNAVLTLSKDVSVDAIKAAVEDAGYEFLGMTE
;
A
#
# COMPACT_ATOMS: atom_id res chain seq x y z
N MET A 1 -7.68 13.05 -11.33
CA MET A 1 -6.43 13.17 -10.55
C MET A 1 -5.35 13.70 -11.47
N GLU A 2 -4.80 14.88 -11.22
CA GLU A 2 -3.78 15.51 -12.07
C GLU A 2 -2.43 15.52 -11.36
N GLN A 3 -1.35 15.29 -12.10
CA GLN A 3 0.01 15.29 -11.56
C GLN A 3 0.81 16.48 -12.09
N TYR A 4 1.61 17.09 -11.19
CA TYR A 4 2.48 18.21 -11.46
C TYR A 4 3.89 17.94 -10.94
N ILE A 5 4.90 18.44 -11.66
CA ILE A 5 6.27 18.49 -11.17
C ILE A 5 6.46 19.85 -10.51
N VAL A 6 6.87 19.86 -9.21
CA VAL A 6 7.06 21.10 -8.45
C VAL A 6 8.54 21.28 -8.14
N THR A 7 9.12 22.38 -8.58
CA THR A 7 10.54 22.71 -8.36
C THR A 7 10.74 23.84 -7.36
N GLY A 8 11.92 23.88 -6.73
CA GLY A 8 12.28 24.91 -5.75
C GLY A 8 11.92 24.57 -4.29
N MET A 9 11.31 23.42 -4.00
CA MET A 9 11.09 22.96 -2.63
C MET A 9 12.36 22.35 -2.05
N THR A 10 12.76 22.80 -0.85
CA THR A 10 14.00 22.34 -0.19
C THR A 10 13.79 21.68 1.16
N CYS A 11 12.58 21.80 1.74
CA CYS A 11 12.26 21.26 3.07
C CYS A 11 10.75 21.07 3.25
N ALA A 12 10.35 20.39 4.34
CA ALA A 12 8.95 20.12 4.68
C ALA A 12 8.10 21.42 4.84
N ALA A 13 8.69 22.51 5.32
CA ALA A 13 7.98 23.79 5.42
C ALA A 13 7.62 24.35 4.04
N CYS A 14 8.48 24.17 3.04
CA CYS A 14 8.20 24.53 1.64
C CYS A 14 7.03 23.70 1.09
N GLN A 15 7.05 22.41 1.34
CA GLN A 15 6.01 21.46 0.94
C GLN A 15 4.65 21.85 1.54
N ALA A 16 4.58 22.09 2.86
CA ALA A 16 3.36 22.54 3.55
C ALA A 16 2.83 23.87 3.01
N HIS A 17 3.74 24.77 2.60
CA HIS A 17 3.36 26.05 2.02
C HIS A 17 2.74 25.92 0.63
N VAL A 18 3.30 25.09 -0.24
CA VAL A 18 2.73 24.78 -1.56
C VAL A 18 1.37 24.12 -1.39
N GLU A 19 1.24 23.12 -0.49
CA GLU A 19 0.00 22.42 -0.21
C GLU A 19 -1.10 23.37 0.26
N LYS A 20 -0.77 24.29 1.18
CA LYS A 20 -1.70 25.32 1.66
C LYS A 20 -2.13 26.29 0.55
N ALA A 21 -1.20 26.70 -0.32
CA ALA A 21 -1.50 27.62 -1.42
C ALA A 21 -2.44 26.97 -2.45
N VAL A 22 -2.22 25.71 -2.81
CA VAL A 22 -3.03 24.99 -3.79
C VAL A 22 -4.37 24.54 -3.20
N SER A 23 -4.44 24.16 -1.93
CA SER A 23 -5.70 23.86 -1.24
C SER A 23 -6.64 25.04 -1.17
N GLY A 24 -6.14 26.27 -1.30
CA GLY A 24 -6.94 27.50 -1.35
C GLY A 24 -7.53 27.81 -2.73
N VAL A 25 -7.23 27.03 -3.77
CA VAL A 25 -7.72 27.24 -5.13
C VAL A 25 -9.15 26.70 -5.24
N PRO A 26 -10.11 27.49 -5.72
CA PRO A 26 -11.48 26.99 -5.93
C PRO A 26 -11.52 25.79 -6.86
N GLY A 27 -12.20 24.70 -6.43
CA GLY A 27 -12.32 23.47 -7.18
C GLY A 27 -11.22 22.43 -6.89
N VAL A 28 -10.34 22.65 -5.94
CA VAL A 28 -9.40 21.64 -5.40
C VAL A 28 -10.05 20.96 -4.22
N ASP A 29 -10.25 19.65 -4.32
CA ASP A 29 -10.79 18.81 -3.24
C ASP A 29 -9.67 18.27 -2.34
N CYS A 30 -8.59 17.75 -2.97
CA CYS A 30 -7.44 17.22 -2.26
C CYS A 30 -6.15 17.58 -2.99
N VAL A 31 -5.08 17.87 -2.24
CA VAL A 31 -3.74 18.08 -2.77
C VAL A 31 -2.72 17.33 -1.93
N ASN A 32 -1.87 16.57 -2.59
CA ASN A 32 -0.74 15.89 -1.98
C ASN A 32 0.55 16.36 -2.66
N VAL A 33 1.48 16.91 -1.88
CA VAL A 33 2.78 17.37 -2.37
C VAL A 33 3.86 16.46 -1.82
N SER A 34 4.76 15.97 -2.65
CA SER A 34 5.89 15.12 -2.26
C SER A 34 7.21 15.84 -2.47
N LEU A 35 7.96 16.04 -1.38
CA LEU A 35 9.31 16.59 -1.43
C LEU A 35 10.32 15.58 -1.99
N LEU A 36 10.05 14.28 -1.87
CA LEU A 36 10.97 13.22 -2.31
C LEU A 36 10.96 13.03 -3.82
N THR A 37 9.77 13.04 -4.40
CA THR A 37 9.55 12.86 -5.84
C THR A 37 9.47 14.19 -6.59
N HIS A 38 9.53 15.33 -5.88
CA HIS A 38 9.29 16.67 -6.43
C HIS A 38 7.98 16.76 -7.23
N SER A 39 6.96 16.02 -6.81
CA SER A 39 5.67 15.97 -7.48
C SER A 39 4.55 16.47 -6.59
N MET A 40 3.46 16.85 -7.22
CA MET A 40 2.21 17.23 -6.58
C MET A 40 1.07 16.56 -7.31
N THR A 41 0.15 15.99 -6.58
CA THR A 41 -1.09 15.42 -7.08
C THR A 41 -2.26 16.26 -6.62
N VAL A 42 -3.14 16.62 -7.52
CA VAL A 42 -4.33 17.44 -7.26
C VAL A 42 -5.58 16.69 -7.71
N GLU A 43 -6.56 16.62 -6.84
CA GLU A 43 -7.90 16.11 -7.11
C GLU A 43 -8.90 17.25 -7.05
N GLY A 44 -9.87 17.25 -7.96
CA GLY A 44 -10.89 18.27 -8.06
C GLY A 44 -11.12 18.75 -9.48
N ALA A 45 -11.93 19.81 -9.63
CA ALA A 45 -12.30 20.42 -10.91
C ALA A 45 -11.51 21.72 -11.21
N ALA A 46 -10.41 22.00 -10.48
CA ALA A 46 -9.60 23.19 -10.69
C ALA A 46 -8.84 23.12 -12.03
N THR A 47 -8.69 24.25 -12.70
CA THR A 47 -7.93 24.30 -13.97
C THR A 47 -6.42 24.22 -13.72
N PRO A 48 -5.64 23.54 -14.58
CA PRO A 48 -4.18 23.45 -14.44
C PRO A 48 -3.49 24.81 -14.30
N GLU A 49 -3.97 25.80 -15.04
CA GLU A 49 -3.42 27.15 -14.99
C GLU A 49 -3.61 27.82 -13.62
N SER A 50 -4.76 27.60 -12.96
CA SER A 50 -5.02 28.14 -11.63
C SER A 50 -4.14 27.48 -10.57
N VAL A 51 -3.90 26.17 -10.68
CA VAL A 51 -3.01 25.41 -9.81
C VAL A 51 -1.55 25.87 -9.97
N ILE A 52 -1.08 25.98 -11.22
CA ILE A 52 0.29 26.47 -11.51
C ILE A 52 0.49 27.89 -10.99
N SER A 53 -0.49 28.77 -11.23
CA SER A 53 -0.45 30.15 -10.74
C SER A 53 -0.39 30.23 -9.21
N ALA A 54 -1.14 29.37 -8.50
CA ALA A 54 -1.09 29.31 -7.04
C ALA A 54 0.31 28.90 -6.52
N VAL A 55 0.94 27.90 -7.17
CA VAL A 55 2.30 27.48 -6.83
C VAL A 55 3.31 28.58 -7.11
N GLN A 56 3.18 29.28 -8.24
CA GLN A 56 4.07 30.41 -8.59
C GLN A 56 3.91 31.58 -7.65
N ASN A 57 2.69 31.92 -7.25
CA ASN A 57 2.41 32.96 -6.25
C ASN A 57 2.98 32.61 -4.87
N ALA A 58 3.03 31.31 -4.54
CA ALA A 58 3.69 30.82 -3.32
C ALA A 58 5.23 30.84 -3.43
N GLY A 59 5.79 31.21 -4.59
CA GLY A 59 7.23 31.37 -4.79
C GLY A 59 7.94 30.13 -5.30
N TYR A 60 7.22 29.14 -5.83
CA TYR A 60 7.76 27.90 -6.40
C TYR A 60 7.37 27.81 -7.88
N ASP A 61 7.93 26.84 -8.62
CA ASP A 61 7.55 26.60 -10.01
C ASP A 61 6.86 25.24 -10.12
N ALA A 62 5.80 25.17 -10.96
CA ALA A 62 5.09 23.94 -11.24
C ALA A 62 4.87 23.78 -12.75
N GLU A 63 5.01 22.54 -13.22
CA GLU A 63 4.67 22.15 -14.58
C GLU A 63 3.72 20.95 -14.52
N GLN A 64 2.64 20.98 -15.29
CA GLN A 64 1.73 19.85 -15.39
C GLN A 64 2.43 18.69 -16.11
N LYS A 65 2.40 17.51 -15.51
CA LYS A 65 2.84 16.28 -16.15
C LYS A 65 1.78 15.89 -17.17
N LYS A 66 1.92 16.34 -18.43
CA LYS A 66 0.98 16.03 -19.51
C LYS A 66 0.98 14.53 -19.76
N GLU A 67 -0.12 13.87 -19.47
CA GLU A 67 -0.45 12.63 -20.17
C GLU A 67 -0.69 13.02 -21.63
N SER A 68 0.11 12.46 -22.52
CA SER A 68 0.03 12.76 -23.97
C SER A 68 -1.29 12.26 -24.54
N ALA A 69 -2.33 13.06 -24.43
CA ALA A 69 -3.59 12.88 -25.13
C ALA A 69 -3.43 13.42 -26.56
N GLY A 70 -2.79 12.63 -27.42
CA GLY A 70 -2.73 12.96 -28.82
C GLY A 70 -1.43 12.51 -29.51
N GLN A 71 -1.55 11.47 -30.33
CA GLN A 71 -0.53 10.78 -31.12
C GLN A 71 0.34 9.77 -30.34
N GLY A 72 -0.20 8.53 -30.18
CA GLY A 72 0.52 7.38 -29.66
C GLY A 72 0.74 7.49 -28.13
N ARG A 73 0.07 6.65 -27.34
CA ARG A 73 0.45 6.50 -25.92
C ARG A 73 1.94 6.22 -25.86
N PRO A 74 2.75 6.94 -25.05
CA PRO A 74 4.15 6.60 -24.90
C PRO A 74 4.25 5.14 -24.48
N GLY A 75 5.15 4.39 -25.13
CA GLY A 75 5.34 2.99 -24.82
C GLY A 75 5.71 2.80 -23.34
N MET A 76 5.44 1.63 -22.81
CA MET A 76 5.80 1.25 -21.44
C MET A 76 7.28 1.52 -21.15
N THR A 77 8.15 1.23 -22.12
CA THR A 77 9.60 1.48 -22.03
C THR A 77 9.93 2.96 -21.88
N GLU A 78 9.26 3.85 -22.62
CA GLU A 78 9.46 5.29 -22.49
C GLU A 78 9.00 5.84 -21.15
N ARG A 79 7.87 5.33 -20.62
CA ARG A 79 7.37 5.70 -19.29
C ARG A 79 8.33 5.26 -18.18
N PHE A 80 8.80 4.01 -18.20
CA PHE A 80 9.77 3.51 -17.23
C PHE A 80 11.09 4.27 -17.29
N GLN A 81 11.56 4.65 -18.49
CA GLN A 81 12.73 5.51 -18.63
C GLN A 81 12.48 6.91 -18.05
N ALA A 82 11.32 7.49 -18.27
CA ALA A 82 10.96 8.79 -17.71
C ALA A 82 10.87 8.74 -16.17
N GLU A 83 10.34 7.66 -15.60
CA GLU A 83 10.30 7.46 -14.14
C GLU A 83 11.70 7.18 -13.57
N GLU A 84 12.53 6.38 -14.23
CA GLU A 84 13.92 6.16 -13.85
C GLU A 84 14.70 7.48 -13.88
N ASP A 85 14.52 8.30 -14.92
CA ASP A 85 15.14 9.62 -15.03
C ASP A 85 14.63 10.62 -13.98
N ALA A 86 13.36 10.53 -13.58
CA ALA A 86 12.80 11.33 -12.49
C ALA A 86 13.38 10.95 -11.11
N LEU A 87 13.67 9.65 -10.92
CA LEU A 87 14.30 9.12 -9.71
C LEU A 87 15.83 9.28 -9.72
N ARG A 88 16.41 9.75 -10.83
CA ARG A 88 17.86 9.94 -10.94
C ARG A 88 18.33 11.05 -10.01
N ASP A 89 19.29 10.74 -9.17
CA ASP A 89 19.90 11.70 -8.25
C ASP A 89 20.71 12.76 -9.00
N ARG A 90 20.08 13.91 -9.22
CA ARG A 90 20.71 15.09 -9.86
C ARG A 90 21.25 16.10 -8.85
N GLU A 91 20.89 15.96 -7.58
CA GLU A 91 21.26 16.90 -6.51
C GLU A 91 22.57 16.53 -5.84
N THR A 92 22.80 15.26 -5.51
CA THR A 92 24.01 14.81 -4.83
C THR A 92 25.32 15.20 -5.54
N PRO A 93 25.46 15.08 -6.87
CA PRO A 93 26.67 15.50 -7.56
C PRO A 93 26.95 17.01 -7.44
N LYS A 94 25.88 17.83 -7.46
CA LYS A 94 25.99 19.31 -7.31
C LYS A 94 26.39 19.67 -5.88
N LEU A 95 25.77 19.02 -4.90
CA LEU A 95 26.07 19.22 -3.47
C LEU A 95 27.49 18.77 -3.14
N LEU A 96 27.96 17.64 -3.66
CA LEU A 96 29.34 17.15 -3.47
C LEU A 96 30.35 18.10 -4.04
N ARG A 97 30.09 18.67 -5.24
CA ARG A 97 31.00 19.68 -5.83
C ARG A 97 31.07 20.94 -4.97
N ARG A 98 29.92 21.45 -4.52
CA ARG A 98 29.82 22.62 -3.60
C ARG A 98 30.53 22.32 -2.29
N LEU A 99 30.31 21.15 -1.72
CA LEU A 99 30.95 20.73 -0.48
C LEU A 99 32.47 20.67 -0.61
N LYS A 100 33.02 20.02 -1.65
CA LYS A 100 34.47 19.95 -1.89
C LYS A 100 35.10 21.33 -1.98
N LEU A 101 34.46 22.25 -2.71
CA LEU A 101 34.94 23.63 -2.83
C LEU A 101 34.85 24.38 -1.51
N SER A 102 33.74 24.28 -0.77
CA SER A 102 33.54 24.92 0.53
C SER A 102 34.53 24.40 1.56
N ILE A 103 34.78 23.08 1.63
CA ILE A 103 35.76 22.47 2.54
C ILE A 103 37.17 22.96 2.19
N GLY A 104 37.57 23.03 0.92
CA GLY A 104 38.89 23.51 0.52
C GLY A 104 39.16 24.94 1.01
N VAL A 105 38.19 25.85 0.80
CA VAL A 105 38.32 27.26 1.30
C VAL A 105 38.25 27.33 2.82
N LEU A 106 37.38 26.49 3.45
CA LEU A 106 37.23 26.44 4.90
C LEU A 106 38.51 25.97 5.58
N LEU A 107 39.22 25.00 5.05
CA LEU A 107 40.51 24.55 5.61
C LEU A 107 41.55 25.68 5.65
N VAL A 108 41.59 26.54 4.61
CA VAL A 108 42.42 27.72 4.60
C VAL A 108 41.98 28.73 5.66
N LEU A 109 40.67 28.95 5.82
CA LEU A 109 40.14 29.82 6.86
C LEU A 109 40.49 29.30 8.26
N MET A 110 40.28 27.99 8.51
CA MET A 110 40.62 27.33 9.78
C MET A 110 42.11 27.37 10.10
N TYR A 111 42.98 27.29 9.08
CA TYR A 111 44.41 27.45 9.24
C TYR A 111 44.74 28.80 9.89
N ILE A 112 44.04 29.88 9.49
CA ILE A 112 44.26 31.23 10.03
C ILE A 112 43.61 31.39 11.41
N THR A 113 42.33 31.00 11.51
CA THR A 113 41.54 31.28 12.73
C THR A 113 41.95 30.39 13.92
N MET A 114 42.16 29.09 13.69
CA MET A 114 42.63 28.18 14.73
C MET A 114 44.12 27.92 14.68
N GLY A 115 44.68 27.70 13.49
CA GLY A 115 46.08 27.34 13.35
C GLY A 115 47.01 28.51 13.79
N HIS A 116 46.83 29.67 13.22
CA HIS A 116 47.66 30.84 13.60
C HIS A 116 47.28 31.42 14.97
N ASN A 117 45.99 31.66 15.22
CA ASN A 117 45.55 32.35 16.44
C ASN A 117 45.66 31.51 17.73
N MET A 118 45.57 30.16 17.65
CA MET A 118 45.61 29.27 18.83
C MET A 118 46.89 28.41 18.92
N LEU A 119 47.53 28.13 17.79
CA LEU A 119 48.67 27.21 17.69
C LEU A 119 49.91 27.87 17.12
N ASP A 120 49.90 29.20 16.91
CA ASP A 120 51.01 30.02 16.37
C ASP A 120 51.57 29.45 15.05
N TRP A 121 50.74 28.90 14.18
CA TRP A 121 51.17 28.43 12.86
C TRP A 121 51.68 29.61 12.02
N PRO A 122 52.71 29.39 11.18
CA PRO A 122 53.33 30.45 10.45
C PRO A 122 52.40 31.08 9.41
N VAL A 123 52.38 32.43 9.40
CA VAL A 123 51.70 33.22 8.35
C VAL A 123 52.73 34.16 7.69
N PRO A 124 52.44 34.68 6.50
CA PRO A 124 53.33 35.69 5.89
C PRO A 124 53.57 36.89 6.81
N GLU A 125 54.79 37.42 6.84
CA GLU A 125 55.22 38.47 7.75
C GLU A 125 54.29 39.69 7.78
N PHE A 126 53.72 40.10 6.64
CA PHE A 126 52.79 41.24 6.55
C PHE A 126 51.42 41.01 7.24
N LEU A 127 51.07 39.76 7.52
CA LEU A 127 49.86 39.37 8.27
C LEU A 127 50.17 39.14 9.76
N ASN A 128 51.41 38.90 10.12
CA ASN A 128 51.77 38.60 11.48
C ASN A 128 51.47 39.83 12.36
N HIS A 129 50.72 39.70 13.44
CA HIS A 129 50.23 40.76 14.31
C HIS A 129 49.37 41.85 13.60
N ASN A 130 48.96 41.64 12.35
CA ASN A 130 48.08 42.53 11.61
C ASN A 130 46.64 42.06 11.72
N HIS A 131 45.93 42.40 12.83
CA HIS A 131 44.58 41.94 13.08
C HIS A 131 43.56 42.43 12.04
N ILE A 132 43.76 43.60 11.42
CA ILE A 132 42.92 44.11 10.35
C ILE A 132 43.16 43.29 9.05
N GLY A 133 44.41 43.05 8.70
CA GLY A 133 44.78 42.25 7.53
C GLY A 133 44.24 40.83 7.62
N LEU A 134 44.39 40.21 8.79
CA LEU A 134 43.84 38.87 9.03
C LEU A 134 42.30 38.89 8.98
N GLY A 135 41.65 39.94 9.54
CA GLY A 135 40.18 40.10 9.46
C GLY A 135 39.68 40.28 8.01
N ILE A 136 40.38 41.05 7.16
CA ILE A 136 40.05 41.22 5.73
C ILE A 136 40.19 39.87 5.00
N PHE A 137 41.24 39.10 5.31
CA PHE A 137 41.46 37.80 4.69
C PHE A 137 40.38 36.78 5.07
N GLN A 138 39.98 36.75 6.35
CA GLN A 138 38.83 35.95 6.80
C GLN A 138 37.55 36.39 6.12
N MET A 139 37.27 37.68 6.00
CA MET A 139 36.12 38.22 5.29
C MET A 139 36.05 37.77 3.84
N LEU A 140 37.16 37.79 3.10
CA LEU A 140 37.24 37.38 1.72
C LEU A 140 36.95 35.86 1.56
N LEU A 141 37.56 35.04 2.44
CA LEU A 141 37.30 33.59 2.42
C LEU A 141 35.86 33.25 2.79
N ALA A 142 35.30 33.93 3.79
CA ALA A 142 33.88 33.75 4.14
C ALA A 142 32.98 34.18 2.99
N LEU A 143 33.27 35.30 2.30
CA LEU A 143 32.51 35.76 1.15
C LEU A 143 32.55 34.74 -0.03
N ILE A 144 33.69 34.09 -0.25
CA ILE A 144 33.83 33.01 -1.24
C ILE A 144 32.90 31.84 -0.89
N ILE A 145 32.91 31.39 0.37
CA ILE A 145 32.02 30.30 0.83
C ILE A 145 30.55 30.72 0.72
N MET A 146 30.18 31.96 1.07
CA MET A 146 28.84 32.49 0.89
C MET A 146 28.42 32.51 -0.59
N THR A 147 29.32 32.85 -1.49
CA THR A 147 29.09 32.89 -2.94
C THR A 147 28.90 31.46 -3.49
N ILE A 148 29.71 30.49 -3.09
CA ILE A 148 29.55 29.09 -3.43
C ILE A 148 28.17 28.58 -2.97
N ASN A 149 27.73 29.04 -1.82
CA ASN A 149 26.46 28.59 -1.18
C ASN A 149 25.32 29.63 -1.32
N ARG A 150 25.36 30.49 -2.36
CA ARG A 150 24.40 31.57 -2.58
C ARG A 150 22.94 31.13 -2.65
N ASP A 151 22.68 29.84 -2.97
CA ASP A 151 21.31 29.32 -3.08
C ASP A 151 20.56 29.35 -1.75
N PHE A 152 21.24 29.19 -0.61
CA PHE A 152 20.63 29.37 0.71
C PHE A 152 20.09 30.78 0.90
N PHE A 153 20.84 31.80 0.49
CA PHE A 153 20.41 33.20 0.60
C PHE A 153 19.26 33.51 -0.35
N ARG A 154 19.33 33.04 -1.60
CA ARG A 154 18.28 33.28 -2.59
C ARG A 154 16.97 32.62 -2.15
N SER A 155 17.01 31.35 -1.79
CA SER A 155 15.85 30.59 -1.32
C SER A 155 15.30 31.17 -0.02
N GLY A 156 16.17 31.44 0.97
CA GLY A 156 15.78 31.98 2.26
C GLY A 156 15.13 33.36 2.20
N PHE A 157 15.68 34.30 1.44
CA PHE A 157 15.06 35.61 1.25
C PHE A 157 13.79 35.58 0.43
N LYS A 158 13.72 34.73 -0.60
CA LYS A 158 12.50 34.53 -1.39
C LYS A 158 11.37 34.03 -0.49
N SER A 159 11.62 33.00 0.31
CA SER A 159 10.64 32.44 1.25
C SER A 159 10.21 33.42 2.34
N LEU A 160 11.13 34.18 2.87
CA LEU A 160 10.84 35.23 3.87
C LEU A 160 9.92 36.32 3.30
N ARG A 161 10.17 36.74 2.05
CA ARG A 161 9.36 37.76 1.37
C ARG A 161 7.93 37.30 1.12
N HIS A 162 7.71 36.00 0.91
CA HIS A 162 6.38 35.39 0.72
C HIS A 162 5.70 35.00 2.05
N GLY A 163 6.28 35.40 3.21
CA GLY A 163 5.69 35.10 4.51
C GLY A 163 5.76 33.65 4.96
N ALA A 164 6.57 32.82 4.28
CA ALA A 164 6.77 31.41 4.57
C ALA A 164 8.25 31.11 4.83
N PRO A 165 8.81 31.58 5.94
CA PRO A 165 10.21 31.32 6.26
C PRO A 165 10.48 29.82 6.35
N ASN A 166 11.55 29.39 5.71
CA ASN A 166 11.98 28.00 5.64
C ASN A 166 13.35 27.80 6.31
N MET A 167 13.88 26.57 6.21
CA MET A 167 15.21 26.23 6.71
C MET A 167 16.31 27.16 6.14
N ASP A 168 16.25 27.43 4.83
CA ASP A 168 17.25 28.26 4.16
C ASP A 168 17.20 29.71 4.71
N THR A 169 16.03 30.18 5.19
CA THR A 169 15.87 31.48 5.88
C THR A 169 16.66 31.51 7.18
N LEU A 170 16.62 30.45 8.02
CA LEU A 170 17.36 30.40 9.28
C LEU A 170 18.87 30.40 9.02
N VAL A 171 19.32 29.64 8.02
CA VAL A 171 20.73 29.61 7.61
C VAL A 171 21.21 30.95 7.06
N ALA A 172 20.41 31.57 6.19
CA ALA A 172 20.72 32.86 5.60
C ALA A 172 20.76 33.97 6.66
N LEU A 173 19.86 33.97 7.64
CA LEU A 173 19.87 34.91 8.77
C LEU A 173 21.08 34.67 9.66
N GLY A 174 21.32 33.42 10.09
CA GLY A 174 22.44 33.10 10.98
C GLY A 174 23.81 33.45 10.37
N SER A 175 24.08 33.00 9.15
CA SER A 175 25.33 33.30 8.44
C SER A 175 25.43 34.77 8.01
N GLY A 176 24.34 35.37 7.54
CA GLY A 176 24.31 36.76 7.10
C GLY A 176 24.52 37.76 8.24
N VAL A 177 23.85 37.55 9.37
CA VAL A 177 24.01 38.40 10.58
C VAL A 177 25.43 38.26 11.12
N SER A 178 25.98 37.04 11.20
CA SER A 178 27.37 36.82 11.60
C SER A 178 28.36 37.59 10.72
N PHE A 179 28.15 37.55 9.41
CA PHE A 179 29.00 38.26 8.44
C PHE A 179 28.87 39.78 8.57
N LEU A 180 27.65 40.33 8.62
CA LEU A 180 27.38 41.74 8.71
C LEU A 180 27.90 42.34 10.04
N TRP A 181 27.72 41.63 11.15
CA TRP A 181 28.29 42.02 12.43
C TRP A 181 29.81 42.06 12.36
N SER A 182 30.44 41.02 11.83
CA SER A 182 31.91 40.98 11.68
C SER A 182 32.44 42.10 10.79
N LEU A 183 31.72 42.43 9.71
CA LEU A 183 32.05 43.59 8.85
C LEU A 183 31.96 44.89 9.61
N PHE A 184 30.91 45.08 10.43
CA PHE A 184 30.78 46.28 11.28
C PHE A 184 31.95 46.40 12.26
N ILE A 185 32.35 45.33 12.94
CA ILE A 185 33.47 45.29 13.85
C ILE A 185 34.78 45.57 13.12
N LEU A 186 34.98 44.98 11.94
CA LEU A 186 36.19 45.24 11.14
C LEU A 186 36.29 46.70 10.71
N LEU A 187 35.19 47.33 10.29
CA LEU A 187 35.16 48.78 10.01
C LEU A 187 35.42 49.63 11.28
N LYS A 188 34.91 49.22 12.45
CA LYS A 188 35.22 49.84 13.71
C LYS A 188 36.71 49.76 14.06
N MET A 189 37.33 48.59 13.86
CA MET A 189 38.78 48.38 14.04
C MET A 189 39.60 49.29 13.12
N THR A 190 39.23 49.43 11.83
CA THR A 190 39.92 50.36 10.92
C THR A 190 39.80 51.81 11.38
N TYR A 191 38.63 52.28 11.88
CA TYR A 191 38.45 53.60 12.46
C TYR A 191 39.34 53.80 13.71
N MET A 192 39.43 52.80 14.60
CA MET A 192 40.27 52.95 15.84
C MET A 192 41.76 53.08 15.52
N VAL A 193 42.25 52.39 14.47
CA VAL A 193 43.64 52.54 14.05
C VAL A 193 43.89 53.91 13.43
N THR A 194 42.95 54.50 12.67
CA THR A 194 43.04 55.83 12.12
C THR A 194 43.00 56.89 13.23
N ASP A 195 42.37 56.65 14.39
CA ASP A 195 42.33 57.51 15.57
C ASP A 195 43.54 57.33 16.50
N GLY A 196 44.58 56.57 16.07
CA GLY A 196 45.81 56.40 16.81
C GLY A 196 45.81 55.28 17.87
N THR A 197 44.81 54.38 17.88
CA THR A 197 44.77 53.27 18.82
C THR A 197 45.79 52.18 18.43
N ASP A 198 46.56 51.73 19.43
CA ASP A 198 47.58 50.69 19.24
C ASP A 198 46.92 49.34 18.77
N ASN A 199 47.66 48.64 17.93
CA ASN A 199 47.24 47.37 17.36
C ASN A 199 46.93 46.25 18.41
N MET A 200 47.65 46.35 19.56
CA MET A 200 47.39 45.47 20.71
C MET A 200 46.01 45.67 21.34
N ALA A 201 45.48 46.90 21.30
CA ALA A 201 44.10 47.16 21.80
C ALA A 201 43.01 46.64 20.91
N LEU A 202 43.30 46.22 19.68
CA LEU A 202 42.36 45.58 18.74
C LEU A 202 42.21 44.08 18.98
N MET A 203 43.15 43.46 19.69
CA MET A 203 43.17 42.03 19.94
C MET A 203 41.84 41.48 20.53
N PRO A 204 41.21 42.10 21.55
CA PRO A 204 39.93 41.67 22.09
C PRO A 204 38.78 41.75 21.08
N LEU A 205 38.78 42.75 20.19
CA LEU A 205 37.78 42.89 19.14
C LEU A 205 37.96 41.78 18.08
N TYR A 206 39.20 41.52 17.68
CA TYR A 206 39.55 40.52 16.70
C TYR A 206 39.18 39.08 17.18
N HIS A 207 39.58 38.72 18.41
CA HIS A 207 39.36 37.35 18.91
C HIS A 207 37.93 37.08 19.38
N ASN A 208 37.23 38.09 19.96
CA ASN A 208 35.96 37.85 20.63
C ASN A 208 34.74 38.37 19.87
N GLN A 209 34.88 39.15 18.80
CA GLN A 209 33.77 39.80 18.13
C GLN A 209 33.70 39.58 16.61
N LEU A 210 34.72 38.95 15.99
CA LEU A 210 34.68 38.56 14.58
C LEU A 210 34.11 37.13 14.44
N TYR A 211 33.02 37.00 13.68
CA TYR A 211 32.30 35.76 13.43
C TYR A 211 32.33 35.35 11.94
N PHE A 212 33.37 35.80 11.15
CA PHE A 212 33.51 35.40 9.74
C PHE A 212 33.68 33.88 9.58
N GLU A 213 34.43 33.25 10.49
CA GLU A 213 34.58 31.81 10.50
C GLU A 213 33.25 31.10 10.81
N SER A 214 32.48 31.63 11.77
CA SER A 214 31.17 31.09 12.11
C SER A 214 30.20 31.17 10.93
N ALA A 215 30.19 32.31 10.21
CA ALA A 215 29.39 32.48 9.00
C ALA A 215 29.73 31.45 7.92
N ALA A 216 31.01 31.19 7.71
CA ALA A 216 31.51 30.22 6.75
C ALA A 216 31.26 28.75 7.18
N MET A 217 31.51 28.46 8.48
CA MET A 217 31.36 27.13 9.05
C MET A 217 29.91 26.69 9.07
N ILE A 218 28.95 27.57 9.41
CA ILE A 218 27.51 27.29 9.34
C ILE A 218 27.14 26.75 7.94
N LEU A 219 27.54 27.47 6.89
CA LEU A 219 27.26 27.09 5.50
C LEU A 219 27.90 25.74 5.10
N ALA A 220 29.16 25.54 5.50
CA ALA A 220 29.86 24.29 5.17
C ALA A 220 29.25 23.07 5.90
N LEU A 221 28.99 23.18 7.21
CA LEU A 221 28.41 22.08 7.99
C LEU A 221 27.00 21.76 7.53
N ILE A 222 26.16 22.74 7.20
CA ILE A 222 24.84 22.54 6.65
C ILE A 222 24.93 21.89 5.27
N THR A 223 25.91 22.25 4.44
CA THR A 223 26.13 21.60 3.15
C THR A 223 26.57 20.14 3.33
N ILE A 224 27.36 19.80 4.36
CA ILE A 224 27.65 18.41 4.75
C ILE A 224 26.34 17.68 5.09
N GLY A 225 25.52 18.25 5.98
CA GLY A 225 24.24 17.69 6.37
C GLY A 225 23.32 17.42 5.17
N LYS A 226 23.12 18.41 4.30
CA LYS A 226 22.34 18.25 3.05
C LYS A 226 22.93 17.23 2.09
N THR A 227 24.24 17.10 2.01
CA THR A 227 24.89 16.09 1.16
C THR A 227 24.63 14.68 1.69
N LEU A 228 24.78 14.47 3.00
CA LEU A 228 24.47 13.19 3.64
C LEU A 228 22.97 12.82 3.51
N GLU A 229 22.11 13.82 3.65
CA GLU A 229 20.67 13.69 3.43
C GLU A 229 20.36 13.25 1.99
N SER A 230 20.94 13.91 0.99
CA SER A 230 20.75 13.61 -0.44
C SER A 230 21.22 12.19 -0.79
N ILE A 231 22.39 11.78 -0.30
CA ILE A 231 22.91 10.40 -0.46
C ILE A 231 21.95 9.39 0.17
N SER A 232 21.43 9.70 1.35
CA SER A 232 20.50 8.78 2.06
C SER A 232 19.16 8.67 1.33
N LYS A 233 18.62 9.79 0.81
CA LYS A 233 17.43 9.81 -0.04
C LYS A 233 17.64 8.95 -1.30
N GLY A 234 18.77 9.08 -1.97
CA GLY A 234 19.12 8.27 -3.14
C GLY A 234 19.05 6.76 -2.85
N ARG A 235 19.56 6.33 -1.68
CA ARG A 235 19.49 4.91 -1.26
C ARG A 235 18.08 4.42 -0.95
N THR A 236 17.16 5.26 -0.57
CA THR A 236 15.78 4.87 -0.30
C THR A 236 14.98 4.61 -1.58
N THR A 237 15.35 5.24 -2.69
CA THR A 237 14.75 5.02 -4.02
C THR A 237 15.35 3.85 -4.78
N ASP A 238 16.45 3.25 -4.29
CA ASP A 238 17.15 2.15 -4.99
C ASP A 238 16.25 0.92 -5.20
N ALA A 239 15.32 0.65 -4.28
CA ALA A 239 14.36 -0.46 -4.42
C ALA A 239 13.49 -0.31 -5.67
N LEU A 240 12.90 0.89 -5.86
CA LEU A 240 12.07 1.19 -7.02
C LEU A 240 12.89 1.24 -8.32
N LYS A 241 14.10 1.81 -8.28
CA LYS A 241 15.01 1.80 -9.44
C LYS A 241 15.37 0.38 -9.87
N ASN A 242 15.66 -0.50 -8.92
CA ASN A 242 16.00 -1.89 -9.23
C ASN A 242 14.82 -2.60 -9.90
N LEU A 243 13.58 -2.36 -9.44
CA LEU A 243 12.38 -2.89 -10.09
C LEU A 243 12.26 -2.35 -11.53
N LEU A 244 12.38 -1.04 -11.75
CA LEU A 244 12.32 -0.45 -13.10
C LEU A 244 13.39 -1.01 -14.04
N GLN A 245 14.58 -1.32 -13.54
CA GLN A 245 15.68 -1.89 -14.33
C GLN A 245 15.48 -3.36 -14.71
N MET A 246 14.60 -4.09 -14.03
CA MET A 246 14.25 -5.47 -14.37
C MET A 246 13.27 -5.56 -15.54
N ALA A 247 12.63 -4.47 -15.93
CA ALA A 247 11.70 -4.43 -17.05
C ALA A 247 12.37 -4.87 -18.37
N PRO A 248 11.84 -5.87 -19.08
CA PRO A 248 12.36 -6.31 -20.36
C PRO A 248 12.23 -5.19 -21.39
N LYS A 249 13.25 -5.05 -22.25
CA LYS A 249 13.26 -4.02 -23.31
C LYS A 249 12.91 -4.58 -24.68
N THR A 250 13.18 -5.84 -24.91
CA THR A 250 12.94 -6.55 -26.17
C THR A 250 12.21 -7.86 -25.93
N ALA A 251 11.52 -8.33 -26.95
CA ALA A 251 10.83 -9.62 -27.01
C ALA A 251 11.22 -10.36 -28.27
N LEU A 252 11.39 -11.68 -28.19
CA LEU A 252 11.66 -12.54 -29.34
C LEU A 252 10.33 -13.12 -29.83
N LEU A 253 9.74 -12.53 -30.86
CA LEU A 253 8.47 -12.96 -31.46
C LEU A 253 8.66 -13.99 -32.58
N GLU A 254 7.74 -14.94 -32.66
CA GLU A 254 7.60 -15.85 -33.78
C GLU A 254 6.57 -15.27 -34.77
N ARG A 255 7.00 -14.76 -35.91
CA ARG A 255 6.14 -14.27 -36.98
C ARG A 255 6.42 -14.99 -38.29
N ASN A 256 5.41 -15.61 -38.86
CA ASN A 256 5.51 -16.39 -40.11
C ASN A 256 6.56 -17.53 -40.09
N GLY A 257 6.84 -18.11 -38.90
CA GLY A 257 7.83 -19.16 -38.71
C GLY A 257 9.28 -18.65 -38.56
N GLU A 258 9.50 -17.33 -38.57
CA GLU A 258 10.82 -16.71 -38.30
C GLU A 258 10.81 -16.02 -36.94
N LEU A 259 11.95 -16.10 -36.25
CA LEU A 259 12.17 -15.43 -34.96
C LEU A 259 12.68 -14.00 -35.19
N GLN A 260 11.96 -13.02 -34.72
CA GLN A 260 12.31 -11.61 -34.81
C GLN A 260 12.40 -10.97 -33.42
N GLU A 261 13.52 -10.36 -33.13
CA GLU A 261 13.64 -9.52 -31.92
C GLU A 261 13.00 -8.15 -32.18
N VAL A 262 12.05 -7.79 -31.32
CA VAL A 262 11.30 -6.53 -31.41
C VAL A 262 11.30 -5.80 -30.07
N PRO A 263 11.08 -4.47 -30.04
CA PRO A 263 10.83 -3.76 -28.78
C PRO A 263 9.58 -4.34 -28.08
N VAL A 264 9.62 -4.48 -26.74
CA VAL A 264 8.50 -5.04 -25.96
C VAL A 264 7.19 -4.26 -26.19
N ASP A 265 7.27 -2.94 -26.42
CA ASP A 265 6.12 -2.07 -26.69
C ASP A 265 5.38 -2.39 -28.00
N SER A 266 5.98 -3.18 -28.88
CA SER A 266 5.38 -3.60 -30.16
C SER A 266 4.68 -4.96 -30.09
N VAL A 267 4.72 -5.63 -28.94
CA VAL A 267 4.04 -6.91 -28.70
C VAL A 267 2.54 -6.66 -28.56
N GLN A 268 1.72 -7.49 -29.19
CA GLN A 268 0.26 -7.45 -29.14
C GLN A 268 -0.31 -8.69 -28.43
N ILE A 269 -1.50 -8.53 -27.89
CA ILE A 269 -2.23 -9.69 -27.31
C ILE A 269 -2.43 -10.75 -28.40
N GLY A 270 -2.06 -11.99 -28.08
CA GLY A 270 -2.12 -13.13 -29.01
C GLY A 270 -0.82 -13.39 -29.79
N ASP A 271 0.15 -12.48 -29.79
CA ASP A 271 1.49 -12.73 -30.37
C ASP A 271 2.15 -13.92 -29.67
N ILE A 272 2.91 -14.70 -30.45
CA ILE A 272 3.69 -15.82 -29.89
C ILE A 272 5.12 -15.35 -29.67
N TYR A 273 5.60 -15.51 -28.43
CA TYR A 273 6.96 -15.18 -28.05
C TYR A 273 7.70 -16.39 -27.49
N ILE A 274 9.02 -16.33 -27.60
CA ILE A 274 9.93 -17.39 -27.19
C ILE A 274 10.82 -16.89 -26.08
N VAL A 275 10.98 -17.71 -25.04
CA VAL A 275 11.86 -17.47 -23.90
C VAL A 275 12.88 -18.60 -23.84
N LYS A 276 14.15 -18.24 -23.86
CA LYS A 276 15.27 -19.17 -23.72
C LYS A 276 15.81 -19.11 -22.29
N SER A 277 16.62 -20.09 -21.93
CA SER A 277 17.32 -20.07 -20.64
C SER A 277 18.18 -18.81 -20.51
N GLY A 278 18.01 -18.08 -19.41
CA GLY A 278 18.67 -16.80 -19.12
C GLY A 278 17.87 -15.56 -19.57
N ASP A 279 16.83 -15.73 -20.40
CA ASP A 279 16.02 -14.62 -20.87
C ASP A 279 14.98 -14.20 -19.84
N ALA A 280 14.68 -12.90 -19.79
CA ALA A 280 13.54 -12.38 -19.06
C ALA A 280 12.26 -12.53 -19.91
N ILE A 281 11.15 -12.91 -19.26
CA ILE A 281 9.83 -13.01 -19.90
C ILE A 281 9.34 -11.59 -20.26
N PRO A 282 9.02 -11.32 -21.54
CA PRO A 282 8.77 -9.95 -21.99
C PRO A 282 7.41 -9.39 -21.57
N VAL A 283 6.37 -10.23 -21.60
CA VAL A 283 4.97 -9.85 -21.32
C VAL A 283 4.28 -11.03 -20.63
N ASP A 284 3.13 -10.77 -19.98
CA ASP A 284 2.35 -11.86 -19.38
C ASP A 284 1.76 -12.75 -20.49
N GLY A 285 1.81 -14.07 -20.29
CA GLY A 285 1.36 -15.03 -21.29
C GLY A 285 0.97 -16.37 -20.72
N VAL A 286 0.62 -17.28 -21.63
CA VAL A 286 0.32 -18.68 -21.34
C VAL A 286 1.27 -19.55 -22.14
N VAL A 287 1.86 -20.55 -21.50
CA VAL A 287 2.77 -21.52 -22.13
C VAL A 287 1.97 -22.38 -23.10
N LEU A 288 2.40 -22.41 -24.36
CA LEU A 288 1.84 -23.29 -25.39
C LEU A 288 2.64 -24.57 -25.53
N GLU A 289 3.98 -24.46 -25.40
CA GLU A 289 4.91 -25.58 -25.62
C GLU A 289 6.20 -25.37 -24.84
N GLY A 290 6.81 -26.44 -24.41
CA GLY A 290 8.08 -26.43 -23.67
C GLY A 290 7.88 -26.47 -22.16
N THR A 291 9.00 -26.65 -21.43
CA THR A 291 9.06 -26.61 -19.97
C THR A 291 10.29 -25.82 -19.53
N ALA A 292 10.16 -25.06 -18.46
CA ALA A 292 11.24 -24.28 -17.90
C ALA A 292 11.08 -24.05 -16.39
N ALA A 293 12.19 -23.99 -15.68
CA ALA A 293 12.22 -23.47 -14.32
C ALA A 293 12.36 -21.96 -14.37
N VAL A 294 11.35 -21.24 -13.89
CA VAL A 294 11.24 -19.78 -13.95
C VAL A 294 11.46 -19.19 -12.54
N ASP A 295 12.39 -18.26 -12.45
CA ASP A 295 12.61 -17.47 -11.23
C ASP A 295 11.59 -16.32 -11.18
N GLU A 296 10.62 -16.46 -10.30
CA GLU A 296 9.58 -15.46 -10.06
C GLU A 296 9.94 -14.49 -8.90
N SER A 297 11.16 -14.58 -8.35
CA SER A 297 11.60 -13.74 -7.24
C SER A 297 11.49 -12.22 -7.47
N PRO A 298 11.55 -11.69 -8.71
CA PRO A 298 11.31 -10.27 -8.95
C PRO A 298 9.89 -9.81 -8.56
N LEU A 299 8.90 -10.71 -8.59
CA LEU A 299 7.50 -10.45 -8.30
C LEU A 299 7.09 -10.94 -6.91
N THR A 300 7.51 -12.15 -6.56
CA THR A 300 7.06 -12.86 -5.35
C THR A 300 8.04 -12.73 -4.18
N GLY A 301 9.29 -12.41 -4.46
CA GLY A 301 10.38 -12.43 -3.47
C GLY A 301 10.88 -13.83 -3.11
N GLU A 302 10.34 -14.89 -3.74
CA GLU A 302 10.73 -16.28 -3.49
C GLU A 302 11.92 -16.68 -4.37
N SER A 303 12.97 -17.21 -3.76
CA SER A 303 14.19 -17.59 -4.50
C SER A 303 14.12 -19.00 -5.12
N VAL A 304 13.06 -19.76 -4.87
CA VAL A 304 12.91 -21.10 -5.44
C VAL A 304 12.22 -20.97 -6.81
N PRO A 305 12.87 -21.43 -7.90
CA PRO A 305 12.25 -21.39 -9.23
C PRO A 305 11.01 -22.26 -9.31
N VAL A 306 10.03 -21.81 -10.08
CA VAL A 306 8.78 -22.51 -10.31
C VAL A 306 8.83 -23.20 -11.69
N ASP A 307 8.54 -24.48 -11.73
CA ASP A 307 8.44 -25.23 -12.99
C ASP A 307 7.18 -24.82 -13.75
N LYS A 308 7.33 -24.43 -15.01
CA LYS A 308 6.25 -24.08 -15.94
C LYS A 308 6.12 -25.10 -17.04
N ALA A 309 4.88 -25.50 -17.33
CA ALA A 309 4.49 -26.48 -18.33
C ALA A 309 3.39 -25.89 -19.25
N PRO A 310 3.05 -26.55 -20.37
CA PRO A 310 1.96 -26.12 -21.24
C PRO A 310 0.65 -25.92 -20.48
N GLY A 311 0.02 -24.75 -20.65
CA GLY A 311 -1.18 -24.32 -19.94
C GLY A 311 -0.93 -23.38 -18.76
N ASP A 312 0.30 -23.32 -18.23
CA ASP A 312 0.64 -22.44 -17.12
C ASP A 312 0.78 -20.98 -17.57
N SER A 313 0.48 -20.07 -16.64
CA SER A 313 0.69 -18.63 -16.83
C SER A 313 2.14 -18.25 -16.56
N THR A 314 2.62 -17.26 -17.32
CA THR A 314 3.93 -16.61 -17.14
C THR A 314 3.75 -15.11 -16.95
N SER A 315 4.60 -14.51 -16.12
CA SER A 315 4.55 -13.09 -15.79
C SER A 315 5.76 -12.34 -16.33
N ALA A 316 5.56 -11.13 -16.80
CA ALA A 316 6.62 -10.25 -17.28
C ALA A 316 7.70 -10.01 -16.21
N ALA A 317 8.95 -9.78 -16.64
CA ALA A 317 10.14 -9.54 -15.83
C ALA A 317 10.60 -10.71 -14.94
N THR A 318 9.97 -11.89 -15.00
CA THR A 318 10.50 -13.13 -14.43
C THR A 318 11.56 -13.74 -15.35
N ILE A 319 12.46 -14.54 -14.82
CA ILE A 319 13.65 -15.02 -15.57
C ILE A 319 13.61 -16.55 -15.73
N SER A 320 13.68 -17.04 -16.96
CA SER A 320 13.84 -18.47 -17.23
C SER A 320 15.26 -18.92 -16.84
N GLN A 321 15.40 -19.72 -15.79
CA GLN A 321 16.72 -20.25 -15.37
C GLN A 321 17.19 -21.43 -16.23
N SER A 322 16.25 -22.25 -16.68
CA SER A 322 16.53 -23.41 -17.54
C SER A 322 15.35 -23.71 -18.43
N GLY A 323 15.60 -24.41 -19.54
CA GLY A 323 14.54 -24.84 -20.44
C GLY A 323 14.22 -23.85 -21.56
N TYR A 324 13.06 -24.04 -22.17
CA TYR A 324 12.56 -23.28 -23.31
C TYR A 324 11.04 -23.18 -23.18
N LEU A 325 10.51 -22.00 -23.41
CA LEU A 325 9.07 -21.76 -23.41
C LEU A 325 8.65 -21.07 -24.71
N ARG A 326 7.58 -21.58 -25.31
CA ARG A 326 6.83 -20.93 -26.38
C ARG A 326 5.50 -20.48 -25.81
N CYS A 327 5.29 -19.17 -25.67
CA CYS A 327 4.18 -18.59 -24.96
C CYS A 327 3.32 -17.73 -25.90
N ARG A 328 2.03 -17.59 -25.57
CA ARG A 328 1.13 -16.64 -26.19
C ARG A 328 0.87 -15.48 -25.26
N ALA A 329 1.06 -14.25 -25.76
CA ALA A 329 0.85 -13.04 -25.01
C ALA A 329 -0.63 -12.90 -24.58
N ALA A 330 -0.88 -12.73 -23.29
CA ALA A 330 -2.20 -12.56 -22.69
C ALA A 330 -2.45 -11.12 -22.24
N ARG A 331 -1.43 -10.47 -21.65
CA ARG A 331 -1.46 -9.06 -21.23
C ARG A 331 -0.18 -8.38 -21.72
N VAL A 332 -0.30 -7.16 -22.22
CA VAL A 332 0.83 -6.41 -22.82
C VAL A 332 0.87 -4.96 -22.30
N GLY A 333 2.04 -4.36 -22.34
CA GLY A 333 2.20 -2.94 -21.99
C GLY A 333 1.85 -2.66 -20.52
N GLU A 334 0.97 -1.69 -20.29
CA GLU A 334 0.57 -1.24 -18.96
C GLU A 334 -0.30 -2.26 -18.20
N ASP A 335 -0.91 -3.19 -18.92
CA ASP A 335 -1.78 -4.21 -18.33
C ASP A 335 -1.00 -5.45 -17.82
N THR A 336 0.33 -5.50 -18.03
CA THR A 336 1.15 -6.57 -17.47
C THR A 336 1.20 -6.47 -15.95
N THR A 337 1.22 -7.62 -15.29
CA THR A 337 1.33 -7.72 -13.82
C THR A 337 2.50 -6.90 -13.28
N PHE A 338 3.64 -6.94 -13.97
CA PHE A 338 4.82 -6.18 -13.59
C PHE A 338 4.62 -4.66 -13.68
N ALA A 339 3.97 -4.17 -14.73
CA ALA A 339 3.67 -2.75 -14.90
C ALA A 339 2.70 -2.24 -13.82
N GLN A 340 1.70 -3.05 -13.48
CA GLN A 340 0.77 -2.74 -12.38
C GLN A 340 1.48 -2.65 -11.03
N ILE A 341 2.42 -3.56 -10.74
CA ILE A 341 3.24 -3.51 -9.52
C ILE A 341 4.05 -2.21 -9.45
N ILE A 342 4.76 -1.85 -10.52
CA ILE A 342 5.54 -0.61 -10.58
C ILE A 342 4.64 0.59 -10.33
N ARG A 343 3.47 0.64 -10.97
CA ARG A 343 2.50 1.72 -10.79
C ARG A 343 2.05 1.84 -9.33
N LEU A 344 1.66 0.72 -8.69
CA LEU A 344 1.24 0.71 -7.29
C LEU A 344 2.34 1.21 -6.36
N VAL A 345 3.59 0.77 -6.55
CA VAL A 345 4.73 1.21 -5.73
C VAL A 345 5.06 2.68 -5.96
N SER A 346 4.98 3.17 -7.20
CA SER A 346 5.20 4.58 -7.57
C SER A 346 4.11 5.47 -6.98
N ASP A 347 2.85 5.09 -7.09
CA ASP A 347 1.71 5.82 -6.54
C ASP A 347 1.79 5.88 -5.00
N ALA A 348 2.13 4.76 -4.35
CA ALA A 348 2.35 4.71 -2.90
C ALA A 348 3.44 5.70 -2.44
N ALA A 349 4.53 5.81 -3.21
CA ALA A 349 5.61 6.77 -2.92
C ALA A 349 5.18 8.24 -3.07
N GLY A 350 4.17 8.51 -3.90
CA GLY A 350 3.59 9.84 -4.14
C GLY A 350 2.58 10.28 -3.08
N THR A 351 2.02 9.36 -2.29
CA THR A 351 1.00 9.66 -1.28
C THR A 351 1.60 10.02 0.08
N LYS A 352 0.81 10.67 0.94
CA LYS A 352 1.23 11.04 2.30
C LYS A 352 0.46 10.28 3.36
N ALA A 353 1.18 9.69 4.29
CA ALA A 353 0.60 9.13 5.50
C ALA A 353 0.07 10.23 6.44
N PRO A 354 -0.98 9.96 7.24
CA PRO A 354 -1.53 10.91 8.22
C PRO A 354 -0.49 11.47 9.19
N ILE A 355 0.43 10.65 9.67
CA ILE A 355 1.52 11.06 10.57
C ILE A 355 2.47 12.07 9.89
N ALA A 356 2.68 11.95 8.57
CA ALA A 356 3.49 12.91 7.81
C ALA A 356 2.82 14.29 7.72
N ARG A 357 1.49 14.32 7.52
CA ARG A 357 0.71 15.58 7.50
C ARG A 357 0.83 16.33 8.84
N ILE A 358 0.83 15.62 9.97
CA ILE A 358 1.04 16.21 11.30
C ILE A 358 2.45 16.79 11.41
N ALA A 359 3.48 16.05 11.00
CA ALA A 359 4.86 16.51 11.03
C ALA A 359 5.08 17.76 10.17
N ASP A 360 4.47 17.82 8.98
CA ASP A 360 4.53 18.98 8.08
C ASP A 360 3.87 20.23 8.72
N LYS A 361 2.69 20.06 9.34
CA LYS A 361 2.00 21.14 10.06
C LYS A 361 2.84 21.71 11.21
N VAL A 362 3.47 20.82 11.97
CA VAL A 362 4.39 21.23 13.05
C VAL A 362 5.60 21.98 12.48
N SER A 363 6.20 21.49 11.38
CA SER A 363 7.33 22.18 10.71
C SER A 363 6.98 23.58 10.23
N GLY A 364 5.77 23.80 9.74
CA GLY A 364 5.30 25.11 9.26
C GLY A 364 5.19 26.17 10.38
N ILE A 365 4.87 25.74 11.60
CA ILE A 365 4.79 26.64 12.77
C ILE A 365 6.16 26.80 13.42
N PHE A 366 7.01 25.79 13.36
CA PHE A 366 8.27 25.72 14.08
C PHE A 366 9.25 26.82 13.66
N VAL A 367 9.44 27.07 12.36
CA VAL A 367 10.42 28.06 11.86
C VAL A 367 10.07 29.51 12.31
N PRO A 368 8.81 29.99 12.15
CA PRO A 368 8.42 31.29 12.71
C PRO A 368 8.60 31.38 14.23
N ALA A 369 8.27 30.33 14.97
CA ALA A 369 8.43 30.28 16.43
C ALA A 369 9.89 30.40 16.84
N VAL A 370 10.80 29.74 16.15
CA VAL A 370 12.24 29.80 16.40
C VAL A 370 12.79 31.19 16.14
N ILE A 371 12.37 31.87 15.07
CA ILE A 371 12.76 33.26 14.81
C ILE A 371 12.30 34.14 15.98
N GLY A 372 11.07 33.94 16.46
CA GLY A 372 10.56 34.66 17.64
C GLY A 372 11.38 34.39 18.92
N ILE A 373 11.75 33.11 19.16
CA ILE A 373 12.61 32.72 20.29
C ILE A 373 13.99 33.37 20.18
N ALA A 374 14.62 33.37 19.01
CA ALA A 374 15.92 33.99 18.81
C ALA A 374 15.89 35.49 19.09
N VAL A 375 14.83 36.20 18.63
CA VAL A 375 14.65 37.64 18.94
C VAL A 375 14.42 37.84 20.43
N LEU A 376 13.64 36.98 21.08
CA LEU A 376 13.41 37.04 22.53
C LEU A 376 14.71 36.82 23.32
N VAL A 377 15.50 35.80 22.94
CA VAL A 377 16.80 35.52 23.57
C VAL A 377 17.75 36.71 23.43
N PHE A 378 17.84 37.28 22.23
CA PHE A 378 18.60 38.48 22.01
C PHE A 378 18.18 39.63 22.95
N ALA A 379 16.87 39.91 23.00
CA ALA A 379 16.32 40.97 23.84
C ALA A 379 16.57 40.73 25.34
N LEU A 380 16.40 39.51 25.83
CA LEU A 380 16.63 39.13 27.22
C LEU A 380 18.11 39.30 27.62
N TRP A 381 19.07 38.89 26.78
CA TRP A 381 20.49 39.11 27.06
C TRP A 381 20.87 40.60 27.06
N MET A 382 20.28 41.39 26.15
CA MET A 382 20.49 42.85 26.13
C MET A 382 19.93 43.52 27.41
N LEU A 383 18.75 43.09 27.87
CA LEU A 383 18.13 43.57 29.11
C LEU A 383 18.96 43.19 30.35
N HIS A 384 19.65 42.08 30.32
CA HIS A 384 20.54 41.60 31.38
C HIS A 384 21.91 42.34 31.40
N GLY A 385 22.13 43.25 30.43
CA GLY A 385 23.37 44.04 30.35
C GLY A 385 24.54 43.34 29.64
N ALA A 386 24.26 42.28 28.90
CA ALA A 386 25.28 41.57 28.11
C ALA A 386 25.77 42.43 26.93
N ALA A 387 26.99 42.18 26.48
CA ALA A 387 27.49 42.79 25.26
C ALA A 387 26.65 42.36 24.04
N VAL A 388 26.47 43.25 23.06
CA VAL A 388 25.71 42.98 21.83
C VAL A 388 26.25 41.75 21.11
N SER A 389 27.56 41.53 21.08
CA SER A 389 28.20 40.35 20.50
C SER A 389 27.74 39.04 21.14
N GLN A 390 27.66 39.01 22.48
CA GLN A 390 27.23 37.83 23.23
C GLN A 390 25.73 37.53 23.04
N ALA A 391 24.89 38.58 23.11
CA ALA A 391 23.46 38.44 22.85
C ALA A 391 23.19 37.91 21.41
N LEU A 392 23.99 38.41 20.45
CA LEU A 392 23.91 38.01 19.05
C LEU A 392 24.36 36.57 18.84
N GLU A 393 25.45 36.14 19.50
CA GLU A 393 25.94 34.76 19.44
C GLU A 393 24.90 33.77 19.93
N HIS A 394 24.22 34.01 21.05
CA HIS A 394 23.13 33.16 21.55
C HIS A 394 21.94 33.11 20.58
N ALA A 395 21.53 34.27 20.04
CA ALA A 395 20.43 34.33 19.09
C ALA A 395 20.74 33.61 17.79
N ILE A 396 21.94 33.77 17.23
CA ILE A 396 22.41 33.07 16.03
C ILE A 396 22.47 31.56 16.29
N THR A 397 23.00 31.16 17.46
CA THR A 397 23.09 29.75 17.83
C THR A 397 21.71 29.09 17.90
N VAL A 398 20.71 29.78 18.48
CA VAL A 398 19.32 29.34 18.50
C VAL A 398 18.77 29.18 17.08
N LEU A 399 18.98 30.15 16.18
CA LEU A 399 18.54 30.05 14.78
C LEU A 399 19.13 28.85 14.06
N VAL A 400 20.42 28.61 14.24
CA VAL A 400 21.15 27.55 13.53
C VAL A 400 20.77 26.17 14.04
N ILE A 401 20.70 25.96 15.36
CA ILE A 401 20.35 24.67 15.97
C ILE A 401 18.94 24.24 15.64
N SER A 402 18.03 25.19 15.54
CA SER A 402 16.60 24.91 15.43
C SER A 402 16.14 24.60 14.01
N CYS A 403 17.00 24.08 13.16
CA CYS A 403 16.57 23.63 11.83
C CYS A 403 15.70 22.34 11.91
N PRO A 404 14.50 22.32 11.38
CA PRO A 404 13.63 21.13 11.37
C PRO A 404 13.96 20.14 10.24
N CYS A 405 15.22 20.06 9.79
CA CYS A 405 15.65 19.22 8.66
C CYS A 405 15.32 17.74 8.87
N ALA A 406 15.66 17.22 10.05
CA ALA A 406 15.42 15.84 10.43
C ALA A 406 13.93 15.51 10.52
N LEU A 407 13.09 16.47 10.97
CA LEU A 407 11.65 16.28 11.10
C LEU A 407 10.96 16.02 9.74
N GLY A 408 11.33 16.80 8.72
CA GLY A 408 10.76 16.65 7.38
C GLY A 408 11.12 15.34 6.68
N LEU A 409 12.17 14.65 7.16
CA LEU A 409 12.62 13.35 6.61
C LEU A 409 12.17 12.14 7.43
N ALA A 410 11.81 12.36 8.69
CA ALA A 410 11.55 11.30 9.66
C ALA A 410 10.51 10.28 9.17
N THR A 411 9.45 10.75 8.54
CA THR A 411 8.34 9.92 8.06
C THR A 411 8.55 9.45 6.62
N PRO A 412 8.81 10.33 5.63
CA PRO A 412 8.84 9.89 4.23
C PRO A 412 9.92 8.86 3.92
N VAL A 413 11.10 8.98 4.53
CA VAL A 413 12.20 8.03 4.30
C VAL A 413 11.85 6.65 4.86
N ALA A 414 11.26 6.58 6.06
CA ALA A 414 10.85 5.30 6.67
C ALA A 414 9.74 4.61 5.87
N ILE A 415 8.75 5.37 5.39
CA ILE A 415 7.66 4.86 4.55
C ILE A 415 8.21 4.32 3.22
N MET A 416 9.10 5.05 2.54
CA MET A 416 9.67 4.61 1.28
C MET A 416 10.48 3.33 1.43
N VAL A 417 11.27 3.21 2.51
CA VAL A 417 11.98 1.97 2.82
C VAL A 417 10.99 0.84 3.14
N GLY A 418 9.94 1.11 3.91
CA GLY A 418 8.89 0.15 4.24
C GLY A 418 8.15 -0.36 3.00
N ASN A 419 7.70 0.54 2.11
CA ASN A 419 7.06 0.17 0.84
C ASN A 419 8.02 -0.63 -0.06
N GLY A 420 9.28 -0.19 -0.17
CA GLY A 420 10.28 -0.92 -0.96
C GLY A 420 10.58 -2.32 -0.42
N MET A 421 10.54 -2.50 0.90
CA MET A 421 10.66 -3.81 1.55
C MET A 421 9.44 -4.68 1.29
N GLY A 422 8.23 -4.11 1.40
CA GLY A 422 6.98 -4.80 1.08
C GLY A 422 6.99 -5.30 -0.36
N ALA A 423 7.25 -4.42 -1.31
CA ALA A 423 7.25 -4.74 -2.74
C ALA A 423 8.23 -5.87 -3.10
N ARG A 424 9.45 -5.87 -2.53
CA ARG A 424 10.43 -6.95 -2.74
C ARG A 424 9.98 -8.31 -2.21
N ASN A 425 9.00 -8.35 -1.33
CA ASN A 425 8.47 -9.57 -0.72
C ASN A 425 7.03 -9.83 -1.15
N GLY A 426 6.59 -9.27 -2.28
CA GLY A 426 5.27 -9.48 -2.82
C GLY A 426 4.12 -8.84 -2.02
N ILE A 427 4.40 -7.88 -1.14
CA ILE A 427 3.42 -7.15 -0.34
C ILE A 427 3.34 -5.71 -0.87
N LEU A 428 2.26 -5.36 -1.55
CA LEU A 428 2.07 -4.07 -2.19
C LEU A 428 1.07 -3.21 -1.41
N PHE A 429 1.52 -2.07 -0.89
CA PHE A 429 0.66 -1.06 -0.30
C PHE A 429 0.33 0.00 -1.35
N LYS A 430 -0.94 0.25 -1.62
CA LYS A 430 -1.36 1.24 -2.62
C LYS A 430 -1.06 2.68 -2.21
N THR A 431 -1.04 2.95 -0.91
CA THR A 431 -0.78 4.29 -0.36
C THR A 431 0.11 4.22 0.88
N SER A 432 0.76 5.33 1.19
CA SER A 432 1.49 5.49 2.46
C SER A 432 0.56 5.40 3.67
N GLU A 433 -0.71 5.76 3.51
CA GLU A 433 -1.75 5.64 4.52
C GLU A 433 -2.10 4.18 4.80
N SER A 434 -2.19 3.35 3.74
CA SER A 434 -2.42 1.90 3.87
C SER A 434 -1.29 1.23 4.65
N LEU A 435 -0.01 1.60 4.39
CA LEU A 435 1.12 1.12 5.18
C LEU A 435 1.03 1.57 6.64
N GLU A 436 0.59 2.81 6.93
CA GLU A 436 0.42 3.29 8.30
C GLU A 436 -0.71 2.55 9.03
N ASN A 437 -1.87 2.40 8.38
CA ASN A 437 -3.07 1.85 9.00
C ASN A 437 -2.98 0.33 9.21
N ALA A 438 -2.31 -0.41 8.32
CA ALA A 438 -2.09 -1.85 8.49
C ALA A 438 -1.40 -2.21 9.83
N GLY A 439 -0.58 -1.32 10.38
CA GLY A 439 0.06 -1.53 11.69
C GLY A 439 -0.86 -1.30 12.89
N LYS A 440 -1.99 -0.63 12.69
CA LYS A 440 -2.96 -0.27 13.74
C LYS A 440 -4.09 -1.28 13.88
N ILE A 441 -4.14 -2.30 13.03
CA ILE A 441 -5.19 -3.31 12.98
C ILE A 441 -5.34 -4.00 14.34
N ASN A 442 -6.58 -4.07 14.82
CA ASN A 442 -6.99 -4.77 16.04
C ASN A 442 -7.79 -6.03 15.72
N ILE A 443 -8.59 -6.02 14.66
CA ILE A 443 -9.48 -7.10 14.23
C ILE A 443 -9.16 -7.40 12.77
N ILE A 444 -9.03 -8.68 12.42
CA ILE A 444 -8.92 -9.15 11.05
C ILE A 444 -10.09 -10.08 10.76
N ALA A 445 -10.90 -9.69 9.79
CA ALA A 445 -11.93 -10.53 9.21
C ALA A 445 -11.34 -11.27 7.99
N LEU A 446 -11.37 -12.60 8.02
CA LEU A 446 -10.88 -13.46 6.96
C LEU A 446 -12.05 -14.09 6.23
N ASP A 447 -12.12 -13.96 4.91
CA ASP A 447 -13.00 -14.82 4.13
C ASP A 447 -12.55 -16.27 4.26
N LYS A 448 -13.47 -17.21 4.11
CA LYS A 448 -13.13 -18.63 4.12
C LYS A 448 -12.48 -19.05 2.78
N THR A 449 -13.24 -18.88 1.69
CA THR A 449 -12.94 -19.47 0.39
C THR A 449 -11.81 -18.74 -0.33
N GLY A 450 -10.78 -19.47 -0.77
CA GLY A 450 -9.62 -18.86 -1.44
C GLY A 450 -8.69 -18.06 -0.51
N THR A 451 -9.07 -17.84 0.75
CA THR A 451 -8.30 -17.11 1.76
C THR A 451 -7.76 -18.04 2.84
N ILE A 452 -8.63 -18.59 3.71
CA ILE A 452 -8.26 -19.61 4.70
C ILE A 452 -8.09 -20.97 4.04
N THR A 453 -8.92 -21.26 3.03
CA THR A 453 -8.91 -22.48 2.24
C THR A 453 -8.27 -22.24 0.85
N GLU A 454 -7.95 -23.30 0.15
CA GLU A 454 -7.34 -23.22 -1.19
C GLU A 454 -8.30 -22.64 -2.26
N GLY A 455 -9.64 -22.65 -2.00
CA GLY A 455 -10.65 -22.25 -2.97
C GLY A 455 -10.86 -23.27 -4.09
N ARG A 456 -10.26 -24.44 -3.95
CA ARG A 456 -10.36 -25.55 -4.91
C ARG A 456 -10.78 -26.81 -4.16
N PRO A 457 -12.01 -27.32 -4.39
CA PRO A 457 -12.45 -28.57 -3.79
C PRO A 457 -11.53 -29.72 -4.19
N ARG A 458 -11.20 -30.61 -3.22
CA ARG A 458 -10.41 -31.82 -3.45
C ARG A 458 -11.09 -33.03 -2.84
N VAL A 459 -10.88 -34.21 -3.40
CA VAL A 459 -11.31 -35.49 -2.80
C VAL A 459 -10.50 -35.70 -1.52
N THR A 460 -11.20 -35.88 -0.40
CA THR A 460 -10.59 -36.05 0.93
C THR A 460 -10.79 -37.46 1.48
N ASP A 461 -11.91 -38.12 1.16
CA ASP A 461 -12.21 -39.46 1.69
C ASP A 461 -12.93 -40.30 0.61
N LEU A 462 -12.62 -41.59 0.61
CA LEU A 462 -13.24 -42.60 -0.22
C LEU A 462 -13.81 -43.67 0.68
N LEU A 463 -15.11 -43.93 0.57
CA LEU A 463 -15.82 -44.96 1.32
C LEU A 463 -16.53 -45.90 0.37
N PRO A 464 -15.85 -46.92 -0.18
CA PRO A 464 -16.46 -47.88 -1.06
C PRO A 464 -17.38 -48.84 -0.30
N ALA A 465 -18.42 -49.36 -0.97
CA ALA A 465 -19.29 -50.38 -0.44
C ALA A 465 -18.59 -51.77 -0.38
N GLU A 466 -19.13 -52.65 0.45
CA GLU A 466 -18.56 -53.99 0.60
C GLU A 466 -18.48 -54.74 -0.76
N GLY A 467 -17.28 -55.19 -1.11
CA GLY A 467 -16.98 -55.84 -2.40
C GLY A 467 -16.66 -54.90 -3.56
N ILE A 468 -16.62 -53.60 -3.36
CA ILE A 468 -16.20 -52.60 -4.36
C ILE A 468 -14.83 -52.03 -3.96
N SER A 469 -13.88 -52.00 -4.90
CA SER A 469 -12.58 -51.35 -4.64
C SER A 469 -12.70 -49.84 -4.81
N GLU A 470 -11.82 -49.07 -4.12
CA GLU A 470 -11.70 -47.62 -4.30
C GLU A 470 -11.46 -47.25 -5.77
N GLU A 471 -10.61 -48.04 -6.48
CA GLU A 471 -10.33 -47.84 -7.90
C GLU A 471 -11.58 -47.98 -8.76
N THR A 472 -12.47 -48.95 -8.44
CA THR A 472 -13.73 -49.15 -9.14
C THR A 472 -14.71 -48.00 -8.89
N LEU A 473 -14.81 -47.54 -7.65
CA LEU A 473 -15.66 -46.39 -7.27
C LEU A 473 -15.21 -45.16 -8.02
N LEU A 474 -13.91 -44.83 -7.97
CA LEU A 474 -13.31 -43.71 -8.66
C LEU A 474 -13.49 -43.76 -10.17
N LYS A 475 -13.23 -44.92 -10.79
CA LYS A 475 -13.40 -45.11 -12.23
C LYS A 475 -14.81 -44.72 -12.72
N TYR A 476 -15.84 -45.21 -12.07
CA TYR A 476 -17.22 -44.92 -12.47
C TYR A 476 -17.67 -43.50 -12.07
N ALA A 477 -17.23 -42.99 -10.92
CA ALA A 477 -17.51 -41.63 -10.51
C ALA A 477 -16.86 -40.63 -11.47
N ALA A 478 -15.57 -40.80 -11.78
CA ALA A 478 -14.85 -39.92 -12.69
C ALA A 478 -15.42 -39.95 -14.11
N ALA A 479 -15.78 -41.13 -14.62
CA ALA A 479 -16.43 -41.26 -15.92
C ALA A 479 -17.74 -40.44 -15.98
N LEU A 480 -18.58 -40.49 -14.92
CA LEU A 480 -19.82 -39.74 -14.86
C LEU A 480 -19.54 -38.23 -14.74
N GLU A 481 -18.61 -37.81 -13.87
CA GLU A 481 -18.28 -36.40 -13.56
C GLU A 481 -17.45 -35.72 -14.64
N HIS A 482 -16.78 -36.47 -15.53
CA HIS A 482 -15.97 -35.89 -16.62
C HIS A 482 -16.77 -34.95 -17.54
N ARG A 483 -18.10 -35.13 -17.62
CA ARG A 483 -19.01 -34.29 -18.39
C ARG A 483 -19.68 -33.21 -17.54
N SER A 484 -19.33 -33.12 -16.26
CA SER A 484 -19.87 -32.15 -15.32
C SER A 484 -19.00 -30.89 -15.29
N GLU A 485 -19.63 -29.73 -15.34
CA GLU A 485 -18.92 -28.47 -15.09
C GLU A 485 -18.89 -28.09 -13.59
N HIS A 486 -19.54 -28.88 -12.75
CA HIS A 486 -19.63 -28.60 -11.33
C HIS A 486 -18.26 -28.74 -10.62
N PRO A 487 -17.86 -27.79 -9.76
CA PRO A 487 -16.55 -27.83 -9.10
C PRO A 487 -16.26 -29.13 -8.33
N LEU A 488 -17.27 -29.71 -7.69
CA LEU A 488 -17.12 -30.99 -6.98
C LEU A 488 -16.81 -32.14 -7.93
N GLY A 489 -17.41 -32.15 -9.14
CA GLY A 489 -17.13 -33.14 -10.18
C GLY A 489 -15.72 -33.01 -10.72
N LYS A 490 -15.26 -31.77 -10.98
CA LYS A 490 -13.89 -31.53 -11.42
C LYS A 490 -12.86 -32.04 -10.42
N ALA A 491 -13.12 -31.88 -9.12
CA ALA A 491 -12.26 -32.42 -8.07
C ALA A 491 -12.09 -33.95 -8.12
N ILE A 492 -13.16 -34.67 -8.46
CA ILE A 492 -13.12 -36.13 -8.60
C ILE A 492 -12.32 -36.54 -9.86
N VAL A 493 -12.51 -35.81 -10.96
CA VAL A 493 -11.79 -36.07 -12.22
C VAL A 493 -10.29 -35.79 -12.05
N GLU A 494 -9.93 -34.66 -11.45
CA GLU A 494 -8.53 -34.32 -11.16
C GLU A 494 -7.85 -35.36 -10.26
N TYR A 495 -8.55 -35.83 -9.23
CA TYR A 495 -8.02 -36.87 -8.33
C TYR A 495 -7.75 -38.21 -9.04
N THR A 496 -8.54 -38.54 -10.05
CA THR A 496 -8.43 -39.78 -10.80
C THR A 496 -7.34 -39.70 -11.89
N GLY A 497 -6.99 -38.48 -12.37
CA GLY A 497 -5.98 -38.24 -13.42
C GLY A 497 -6.39 -38.84 -14.78
N GLU A 498 -5.41 -39.14 -15.66
CA GLU A 498 -5.60 -39.61 -17.05
C GLU A 498 -6.43 -40.87 -17.17
N LYS A 499 -6.60 -41.66 -16.11
CA LYS A 499 -7.41 -42.87 -16.09
C LYS A 499 -8.93 -42.64 -16.25
N ALA A 500 -9.39 -41.38 -16.13
CA ALA A 500 -10.81 -41.03 -16.26
C ALA A 500 -11.30 -40.99 -17.73
N GLU A 501 -10.40 -40.76 -18.69
CA GLU A 501 -10.76 -40.56 -20.11
C GLU A 501 -11.11 -41.84 -20.86
N GLU A 502 -10.76 -43.02 -20.35
CA GLU A 502 -10.90 -44.27 -21.06
C GLU A 502 -12.34 -44.88 -21.07
N THR A 503 -13.31 -44.29 -20.31
CA THR A 503 -14.63 -44.93 -20.13
C THR A 503 -15.74 -44.10 -20.77
N GLU A 504 -16.37 -44.65 -21.83
CA GLU A 504 -17.47 -44.01 -22.56
C GLU A 504 -18.74 -43.97 -21.72
N VAL A 505 -19.35 -42.79 -21.55
CA VAL A 505 -20.64 -42.58 -20.87
C VAL A 505 -21.73 -42.33 -21.91
N LYS A 506 -22.80 -43.17 -21.89
CA LYS A 506 -23.99 -43.00 -22.72
C LYS A 506 -25.15 -42.45 -21.88
N ASP A 507 -26.14 -41.87 -22.54
CA ASP A 507 -27.36 -41.36 -21.90
C ASP A 507 -27.12 -40.43 -20.71
N PHE A 508 -26.07 -39.59 -20.80
CA PHE A 508 -25.72 -38.63 -19.74
C PHE A 508 -26.84 -37.59 -19.54
N ARG A 509 -27.27 -37.39 -18.30
CA ARG A 509 -28.27 -36.39 -17.91
C ARG A 509 -27.83 -35.68 -16.61
N VAL A 510 -27.95 -34.36 -16.63
CA VAL A 510 -27.88 -33.55 -15.42
C VAL A 510 -29.27 -33.49 -14.82
N LEU A 511 -29.40 -33.77 -13.55
CA LEU A 511 -30.65 -33.70 -12.78
C LEU A 511 -30.59 -32.48 -11.86
N PRO A 512 -31.12 -31.29 -12.27
CA PRO A 512 -30.96 -30.06 -11.55
C PRO A 512 -31.30 -30.19 -10.06
N GLY A 513 -30.39 -29.73 -9.15
CA GLY A 513 -30.55 -29.82 -7.70
C GLY A 513 -30.43 -31.23 -7.09
N ASN A 514 -30.23 -32.29 -7.89
CA ASN A 514 -30.21 -33.67 -7.40
C ASN A 514 -28.88 -34.38 -7.66
N GLY A 515 -28.35 -34.29 -8.88
CA GLY A 515 -27.12 -34.96 -9.24
C GLY A 515 -27.00 -35.29 -10.74
N LEU A 516 -26.27 -36.34 -11.06
CA LEU A 516 -25.97 -36.81 -12.41
C LEU A 516 -26.40 -38.22 -12.62
N GLN A 517 -26.75 -38.59 -13.85
CA GLN A 517 -27.04 -39.96 -14.27
C GLN A 517 -26.45 -40.26 -15.63
N GLY A 518 -25.89 -41.44 -15.82
CA GLY A 518 -25.40 -41.93 -17.11
C GLY A 518 -25.29 -43.44 -17.14
N SER A 519 -25.09 -44.02 -18.34
CA SER A 519 -24.87 -45.47 -18.51
C SER A 519 -23.38 -45.70 -18.83
N VAL A 520 -22.74 -46.55 -18.02
CA VAL A 520 -21.30 -46.90 -18.14
C VAL A 520 -21.17 -48.43 -18.07
N ASP A 521 -20.47 -49.02 -19.02
CA ASP A 521 -20.26 -50.46 -19.11
C ASP A 521 -21.61 -51.25 -19.01
N GLY A 522 -22.69 -50.73 -19.61
CA GLY A 522 -24.03 -51.36 -19.63
C GLY A 522 -24.81 -51.26 -18.32
N GLY A 523 -24.31 -50.63 -17.28
CA GLY A 523 -25.01 -50.33 -16.03
C GLY A 523 -25.35 -48.85 -15.88
N THR A 524 -26.46 -48.53 -15.22
CA THR A 524 -26.86 -47.14 -14.91
C THR A 524 -26.14 -46.65 -13.67
N ILE A 525 -25.33 -45.57 -13.83
CA ILE A 525 -24.64 -44.92 -12.74
C ILE A 525 -25.37 -43.63 -12.38
N VAL A 526 -25.53 -43.38 -11.10
CA VAL A 526 -26.11 -42.14 -10.55
C VAL A 526 -25.20 -41.60 -9.47
N GLY A 527 -24.86 -40.31 -9.57
CA GLY A 527 -24.13 -39.56 -8.56
C GLY A 527 -24.97 -38.42 -8.01
N GLY A 528 -25.01 -38.23 -6.68
CA GLY A 528 -25.79 -37.14 -6.12
C GLY A 528 -25.84 -37.08 -4.60
N SER A 529 -26.68 -36.18 -4.10
CA SER A 529 -26.85 -35.94 -2.66
C SER A 529 -27.54 -37.11 -1.95
N GLU A 530 -27.36 -37.26 -0.64
CA GLU A 530 -28.01 -38.27 0.18
C GLU A 530 -29.54 -38.29 -0.03
N LYS A 531 -30.18 -37.09 0.02
CA LYS A 531 -31.62 -36.93 -0.16
C LYS A 531 -32.10 -37.52 -1.49
N PHE A 532 -31.37 -37.27 -2.55
CA PHE A 532 -31.69 -37.75 -3.88
C PHE A 532 -31.49 -39.27 -3.99
N ILE A 533 -30.36 -39.81 -3.54
CA ILE A 533 -30.10 -41.24 -3.58
C ILE A 533 -31.07 -42.03 -2.73
N ARG A 534 -31.46 -41.51 -1.54
CA ARG A 534 -32.47 -42.11 -0.65
C ARG A 534 -33.85 -42.19 -1.29
N SER A 535 -34.21 -41.35 -2.23
CA SER A 535 -35.46 -41.44 -2.99
C SER A 535 -35.45 -42.55 -4.01
N ARG A 536 -34.30 -43.14 -4.36
CA ARG A 536 -34.12 -44.16 -5.36
C ARG A 536 -33.79 -45.54 -4.78
N THR A 537 -32.94 -45.55 -3.75
CA THR A 537 -32.50 -46.80 -3.14
C THR A 537 -32.34 -46.69 -1.64
N SER A 538 -32.38 -47.86 -0.97
CA SER A 538 -32.15 -47.94 0.48
C SER A 538 -30.66 -47.72 0.78
N ILE A 539 -30.34 -46.70 1.61
CA ILE A 539 -28.98 -46.42 2.04
C ILE A 539 -28.72 -47.18 3.35
N PRO A 540 -27.69 -48.05 3.41
CA PRO A 540 -27.29 -48.69 4.66
C PRO A 540 -26.98 -47.71 5.77
N GLU A 541 -27.29 -48.02 7.00
CA GLU A 541 -27.14 -47.14 8.17
C GLU A 541 -25.68 -46.70 8.38
N GLU A 542 -24.72 -47.53 8.02
CA GLU A 542 -23.30 -47.23 8.08
C GLU A 542 -22.91 -46.02 7.21
N PHE A 543 -23.44 -45.97 5.95
CA PHE A 543 -23.20 -44.82 5.05
C PHE A 543 -23.89 -43.55 5.51
N THR A 544 -25.09 -43.66 6.09
CA THR A 544 -25.78 -42.51 6.69
C THR A 544 -24.99 -41.95 7.87
N LYS A 545 -24.45 -42.79 8.76
CA LYS A 545 -23.59 -42.35 9.88
C LYS A 545 -22.25 -41.79 9.40
N ALA A 546 -21.65 -42.38 8.37
CA ALA A 546 -20.41 -41.91 7.78
C ALA A 546 -20.61 -40.55 7.11
N SER A 547 -21.66 -40.40 6.29
CA SER A 547 -22.04 -39.13 5.67
C SER A 547 -22.26 -38.02 6.70
N ALA A 548 -23.02 -38.30 7.78
CA ALA A 548 -23.24 -37.34 8.86
C ALA A 548 -21.92 -36.91 9.56
N ARG A 549 -20.98 -37.83 9.75
CA ARG A 549 -19.66 -37.52 10.30
C ARG A 549 -18.82 -36.66 9.34
N LEU A 550 -18.83 -37.01 8.03
CA LEU A 550 -18.12 -36.23 7.01
C LEU A 550 -18.71 -34.80 6.91
N ALA A 551 -20.05 -34.68 6.86
CA ALA A 551 -20.70 -33.38 6.85
C ALA A 551 -20.42 -32.56 8.11
N ALA A 552 -20.40 -33.17 9.29
CA ALA A 552 -20.02 -32.52 10.55
C ALA A 552 -18.53 -32.05 10.57
N SER A 553 -17.69 -32.61 9.69
CA SER A 553 -16.29 -32.22 9.49
C SER A 553 -16.12 -31.21 8.33
N GLY A 554 -17.21 -30.62 7.82
CA GLY A 554 -17.14 -29.62 6.76
C GLY A 554 -16.93 -30.18 5.35
N LYS A 555 -17.10 -31.51 5.17
CA LYS A 555 -16.92 -32.19 3.88
C LYS A 555 -18.27 -32.43 3.21
N THR A 556 -18.27 -32.43 1.89
CA THR A 556 -19.47 -32.70 1.07
C THR A 556 -19.46 -34.14 0.61
N PRO A 557 -20.28 -35.05 1.19
CA PRO A 557 -20.38 -36.43 0.76
C PRO A 557 -21.25 -36.55 -0.50
N ILE A 558 -20.71 -37.14 -1.57
CA ILE A 558 -21.42 -37.44 -2.81
C ILE A 558 -21.58 -38.95 -2.89
N TYR A 559 -22.82 -39.41 -3.04
CA TYR A 559 -23.14 -40.82 -3.16
C TYR A 559 -23.12 -41.24 -4.61
N PHE A 560 -22.58 -42.43 -4.84
CA PHE A 560 -22.60 -43.07 -6.16
C PHE A 560 -23.31 -44.42 -6.09
N THR A 561 -24.18 -44.69 -7.08
CA THR A 561 -24.88 -45.94 -7.20
C THR A 561 -24.71 -46.52 -8.59
N ARG A 562 -24.76 -47.87 -8.71
CA ARG A 562 -24.84 -48.58 -9.98
C ARG A 562 -26.03 -49.54 -9.95
N ASP A 563 -26.92 -49.42 -10.94
CA ASP A 563 -28.15 -50.20 -11.02
C ASP A 563 -28.94 -50.21 -9.68
N ASP A 564 -29.12 -49.03 -9.12
CA ASP A 564 -29.78 -48.73 -7.84
C ASP A 564 -29.13 -49.41 -6.61
N LYS A 565 -27.86 -49.88 -6.73
CA LYS A 565 -27.07 -50.35 -5.58
C LYS A 565 -25.99 -49.37 -5.25
N ILE A 566 -25.81 -49.07 -3.95
CA ILE A 566 -24.77 -48.14 -3.49
C ILE A 566 -23.39 -48.73 -3.82
N MET A 567 -22.57 -47.92 -4.49
CA MET A 567 -21.18 -48.20 -4.76
C MET A 567 -20.26 -47.61 -3.69
N GLY A 568 -20.66 -46.49 -3.10
CA GLY A 568 -19.91 -45.81 -2.05
C GLY A 568 -20.17 -44.30 -2.00
N ILE A 569 -19.39 -43.64 -1.14
CA ILE A 569 -19.37 -42.19 -0.96
C ILE A 569 -18.00 -41.68 -1.31
N ILE A 570 -17.95 -40.57 -2.04
CA ILE A 570 -16.74 -39.74 -2.24
C ILE A 570 -16.98 -38.42 -1.52
N ALA A 571 -16.12 -38.07 -0.54
CA ALA A 571 -16.20 -36.80 0.13
C ALA A 571 -15.25 -35.80 -0.52
N VAL A 572 -15.77 -34.63 -0.82
CA VAL A 572 -15.04 -33.52 -1.39
C VAL A 572 -15.11 -32.33 -0.44
N ALA A 573 -13.98 -31.67 -0.22
CA ALA A 573 -13.94 -30.48 0.61
C ALA A 573 -12.91 -29.46 0.05
N ASP A 574 -13.15 -28.21 0.34
CA ASP A 574 -12.15 -27.15 0.19
C ASP A 574 -11.22 -27.18 1.42
N THR A 575 -9.97 -27.51 1.20
CA THR A 575 -9.00 -27.79 2.26
C THR A 575 -8.37 -26.52 2.79
N VAL A 576 -8.13 -26.48 4.12
CA VAL A 576 -7.41 -25.39 4.77
C VAL A 576 -5.96 -25.37 4.23
N ARG A 577 -5.46 -24.18 3.86
CA ARG A 577 -4.08 -24.00 3.39
C ARG A 577 -3.09 -24.39 4.47
N GLU A 578 -1.95 -24.91 4.09
CA GLU A 578 -0.90 -25.35 5.03
C GLU A 578 -0.42 -24.23 5.96
N ASP A 579 -0.32 -23.01 5.45
CA ASP A 579 0.17 -21.85 6.21
C ASP A 579 -0.92 -21.16 7.07
N SER A 580 -2.20 -21.42 6.84
CA SER A 580 -3.31 -20.71 7.49
C SER A 580 -3.29 -20.83 9.01
N ARG A 581 -3.06 -22.02 9.53
CA ARG A 581 -3.01 -22.25 11.00
C ARG A 581 -1.88 -21.48 11.67
N GLU A 582 -0.70 -21.48 11.03
CA GLU A 582 0.45 -20.74 11.54
C GLU A 582 0.24 -19.24 11.43
N ALA A 583 -0.27 -18.75 10.30
CA ALA A 583 -0.56 -17.33 10.07
C ALA A 583 -1.55 -16.78 11.09
N ILE A 584 -2.64 -17.51 11.37
CA ILE A 584 -3.65 -17.14 12.36
C ILE A 584 -3.03 -17.10 13.77
N ALA A 585 -2.19 -18.08 14.11
CA ALA A 585 -1.49 -18.08 15.39
C ALA A 585 -0.53 -16.87 15.51
N GLN A 586 0.18 -16.51 14.44
CA GLN A 586 1.06 -15.33 14.42
C GLN A 586 0.26 -14.03 14.62
N LEU A 587 -0.87 -13.85 13.93
CA LEU A 587 -1.75 -12.68 14.08
C LEU A 587 -2.25 -12.54 15.53
N ARG A 588 -2.70 -13.64 16.13
CA ARG A 588 -3.13 -13.67 17.54
C ARG A 588 -1.99 -13.33 18.50
N ASN A 589 -0.78 -13.83 18.27
CA ASN A 589 0.40 -13.47 19.07
C ASN A 589 0.75 -11.98 18.97
N MET A 590 0.42 -11.35 17.86
CA MET A 590 0.52 -9.90 17.69
C MET A 590 -0.61 -9.11 18.37
N GLY A 591 -1.58 -9.80 19.04
CA GLY A 591 -2.73 -9.20 19.71
C GLY A 591 -3.80 -8.70 18.73
N VAL A 592 -3.95 -9.38 17.60
CA VAL A 592 -5.01 -9.13 16.62
C VAL A 592 -6.06 -10.22 16.78
N GLU A 593 -7.32 -9.82 16.94
CA GLU A 593 -8.45 -10.75 16.97
C GLU A 593 -8.79 -11.19 15.54
N VAL A 594 -8.94 -12.50 15.35
CA VAL A 594 -9.18 -13.09 14.03
C VAL A 594 -10.60 -13.66 13.99
N VAL A 595 -11.37 -13.19 13.02
CA VAL A 595 -12.76 -13.59 12.74
C VAL A 595 -12.85 -14.22 11.38
N MET A 596 -13.48 -15.35 11.23
CA MET A 596 -13.78 -15.97 9.94
C MET A 596 -15.19 -15.60 9.49
N LEU A 597 -15.34 -15.13 8.24
CA LEU A 597 -16.60 -14.86 7.60
C LEU A 597 -16.88 -15.91 6.52
N THR A 598 -18.08 -16.48 6.48
CA THR A 598 -18.44 -17.44 5.46
C THR A 598 -19.96 -17.51 5.22
N GLY A 599 -20.36 -17.80 3.99
CA GLY A 599 -21.74 -18.12 3.65
C GLY A 599 -22.15 -19.57 3.99
N ASP A 600 -21.22 -20.41 4.46
CA ASP A 600 -21.52 -21.80 4.82
C ASP A 600 -22.43 -21.87 6.06
N ASN A 601 -23.05 -23.04 6.21
CA ASN A 601 -23.78 -23.36 7.43
C ASN A 601 -22.83 -23.41 8.65
N ARG A 602 -23.40 -23.17 9.84
CA ARG A 602 -22.65 -23.06 11.09
C ARG A 602 -21.75 -24.28 11.38
N ASN A 603 -22.24 -25.48 11.17
CA ASN A 603 -21.49 -26.70 11.50
C ASN A 603 -20.22 -26.84 10.64
N THR A 604 -20.34 -26.56 9.35
CA THR A 604 -19.22 -26.57 8.42
C THR A 604 -18.22 -25.46 8.76
N ALA A 605 -18.73 -24.25 9.01
CA ALA A 605 -17.92 -23.10 9.34
C ALA A 605 -17.11 -23.32 10.65
N GLU A 606 -17.74 -23.82 11.70
CA GLU A 606 -17.06 -24.14 12.98
C GLU A 606 -16.03 -25.27 12.83
N ALA A 607 -16.29 -26.27 11.96
CA ALA A 607 -15.32 -27.32 11.69
C ALA A 607 -14.05 -26.77 11.04
N ILE A 608 -14.20 -25.93 10.01
CA ILE A 608 -13.08 -25.28 9.32
C ILE A 608 -12.36 -24.30 10.25
N GLY A 609 -13.11 -23.49 11.03
CA GLY A 609 -12.56 -22.57 12.00
C GLY A 609 -11.68 -23.27 13.04
N ARG A 610 -12.13 -24.41 13.58
CA ARG A 610 -11.34 -25.23 14.52
C ARG A 610 -10.07 -25.78 13.86
N ASP A 611 -10.16 -26.25 12.62
CA ASP A 611 -9.01 -26.76 11.89
C ASP A 611 -7.98 -25.66 11.58
N ALA A 612 -8.43 -24.49 11.17
CA ALA A 612 -7.60 -23.31 10.94
C ALA A 612 -7.12 -22.62 12.25
N GLY A 613 -7.71 -22.92 13.41
CA GLY A 613 -7.36 -22.29 14.69
C GLY A 613 -8.01 -20.92 14.92
N VAL A 614 -9.08 -20.59 14.19
CA VAL A 614 -9.91 -19.40 14.40
C VAL A 614 -10.86 -19.63 15.54
N LYS A 615 -11.01 -18.66 16.43
CA LYS A 615 -11.92 -18.73 17.60
C LYS A 615 -13.31 -18.22 17.28
N HIS A 616 -13.40 -17.17 16.47
CA HIS A 616 -14.63 -16.43 16.20
C HIS A 616 -15.06 -16.68 14.76
N VAL A 617 -16.25 -17.23 14.60
CA VAL A 617 -16.79 -17.66 13.29
C VAL A 617 -18.17 -17.08 13.11
N ILE A 618 -18.35 -16.27 12.07
CA ILE A 618 -19.63 -15.73 11.64
C ILE A 618 -20.05 -16.47 10.37
N ALA A 619 -21.03 -17.36 10.51
CA ALA A 619 -21.52 -18.25 9.46
C ALA A 619 -22.83 -17.74 8.84
N GLY A 620 -23.19 -18.22 7.65
CA GLY A 620 -24.44 -17.85 6.97
C GLY A 620 -24.45 -16.43 6.40
N VAL A 621 -23.29 -15.79 6.20
CA VAL A 621 -23.21 -14.42 5.73
C VAL A 621 -23.22 -14.39 4.20
N LEU A 622 -24.28 -13.91 3.60
CA LEU A 622 -24.37 -13.67 2.16
C LEU A 622 -23.35 -12.59 1.72
N PRO A 623 -22.94 -12.55 0.45
CA PRO A 623 -21.95 -11.58 -0.04
C PRO A 623 -22.30 -10.12 0.33
N GLU A 624 -23.56 -9.72 0.20
CA GLU A 624 -24.04 -8.37 0.56
C GLU A 624 -24.01 -8.11 2.08
N GLY A 625 -24.16 -9.14 2.89
CA GLY A 625 -24.10 -9.05 4.36
C GLY A 625 -22.68 -8.88 4.91
N LYS A 626 -21.63 -9.25 4.17
CA LYS A 626 -20.24 -9.11 4.62
C LYS A 626 -19.88 -7.66 4.93
N GLU A 627 -20.34 -6.70 4.10
CA GLU A 627 -20.13 -5.26 4.35
C GLU A 627 -20.72 -4.82 5.69
N GLN A 628 -21.93 -5.27 6.01
CA GLN A 628 -22.60 -4.94 7.27
C GLN A 628 -21.84 -5.49 8.48
N VAL A 629 -21.31 -6.72 8.37
CA VAL A 629 -20.46 -7.31 9.41
C VAL A 629 -19.22 -6.47 9.64
N ILE A 630 -18.50 -6.08 8.59
CA ILE A 630 -17.32 -5.23 8.68
C ILE A 630 -17.66 -3.89 9.35
N ARG A 631 -18.76 -3.25 8.96
CA ARG A 631 -19.22 -2.01 9.54
C ARG A 631 -19.44 -2.10 11.06
N ARG A 632 -20.00 -3.21 11.54
CA ARG A 632 -20.19 -3.46 12.97
C ARG A 632 -18.88 -3.70 13.69
N LEU A 633 -17.99 -4.51 13.12
CA LEU A 633 -16.67 -4.74 13.68
C LEU A 633 -15.87 -3.44 13.85
N GLN A 634 -16.04 -2.46 12.94
CA GLN A 634 -15.39 -1.15 13.02
C GLN A 634 -15.83 -0.31 14.24
N GLU A 635 -16.99 -0.58 14.83
CA GLU A 635 -17.41 0.08 16.07
C GLU A 635 -16.53 -0.34 17.28
N HIS A 636 -15.83 -1.46 17.17
CA HIS A 636 -15.02 -2.08 18.23
C HIS A 636 -13.52 -1.94 18.03
N GLY A 637 -13.05 -1.59 16.83
CA GLY A 637 -11.62 -1.42 16.55
C GLY A 637 -11.32 -1.12 15.10
N THR A 638 -10.03 -1.04 14.79
CA THR A 638 -9.56 -0.92 13.39
C THR A 638 -9.60 -2.29 12.73
N VAL A 639 -10.40 -2.41 11.68
CA VAL A 639 -10.73 -3.68 11.02
C VAL A 639 -10.00 -3.82 9.70
N ALA A 640 -9.32 -4.95 9.50
CA ALA A 640 -8.91 -5.37 8.17
C ALA A 640 -9.85 -6.47 7.64
N MET A 641 -10.20 -6.41 6.37
CA MET A 641 -10.84 -7.50 5.63
C MET A 641 -9.82 -8.14 4.69
N VAL A 642 -9.77 -9.48 4.70
CA VAL A 642 -8.90 -10.25 3.81
C VAL A 642 -9.76 -11.16 2.96
N GLY A 643 -9.62 -11.09 1.65
CA GLY A 643 -10.39 -11.87 0.69
C GLY A 643 -9.73 -11.99 -0.68
N ASP A 644 -10.35 -12.73 -1.59
CA ASP A 644 -9.89 -12.88 -2.97
C ASP A 644 -10.42 -11.78 -3.93
N GLY A 645 -11.34 -10.95 -3.47
CA GLY A 645 -11.86 -9.74 -4.11
C GLY A 645 -13.04 -9.93 -5.06
N ILE A 646 -13.38 -11.13 -5.50
CA ILE A 646 -14.49 -11.32 -6.45
C ILE A 646 -15.84 -11.09 -5.75
N ASN A 647 -16.05 -11.75 -4.61
CA ASN A 647 -17.29 -11.65 -3.84
C ASN A 647 -17.17 -10.69 -2.65
N ASP A 648 -15.94 -10.30 -2.30
CA ASP A 648 -15.61 -9.56 -1.09
C ASP A 648 -15.35 -8.08 -1.34
N ALA A 649 -15.38 -7.61 -2.61
CA ALA A 649 -15.05 -6.24 -2.98
C ALA A 649 -15.78 -5.17 -2.14
N PRO A 650 -17.10 -5.28 -1.83
CA PRO A 650 -17.77 -4.32 -0.96
C PRO A 650 -17.23 -4.34 0.48
N ALA A 651 -16.90 -5.52 1.02
CA ALA A 651 -16.36 -5.68 2.36
C ALA A 651 -14.90 -5.20 2.45
N LEU A 652 -14.08 -5.47 1.42
CA LEU A 652 -12.72 -4.98 1.29
C LEU A 652 -12.67 -3.45 1.27
N THR A 653 -13.52 -2.83 0.44
CA THR A 653 -13.61 -1.37 0.33
C THR A 653 -14.16 -0.73 1.61
N ARG A 654 -15.04 -1.42 2.36
CA ARG A 654 -15.63 -0.92 3.60
C ARG A 654 -14.67 -0.96 4.76
N ALA A 655 -13.79 -1.94 4.85
CA ALA A 655 -12.84 -2.10 5.94
C ALA A 655 -11.91 -0.89 6.07
N ASP A 656 -11.28 -0.70 7.25
CA ASP A 656 -10.24 0.32 7.41
C ASP A 656 -9.01 -0.03 6.56
N ILE A 657 -8.80 -1.33 6.30
CA ILE A 657 -7.80 -1.85 5.38
C ILE A 657 -8.36 -3.09 4.69
N GLY A 658 -8.56 -3.03 3.37
CA GLY A 658 -8.79 -4.19 2.53
C GLY A 658 -7.46 -4.82 2.13
N ILE A 659 -7.35 -6.14 2.27
CA ILE A 659 -6.17 -6.94 1.89
C ILE A 659 -6.61 -7.98 0.89
N ALA A 660 -6.17 -7.88 -0.36
CA ALA A 660 -6.42 -8.87 -1.38
C ALA A 660 -5.32 -9.96 -1.37
N ILE A 661 -5.73 -11.23 -1.37
CA ILE A 661 -4.84 -12.38 -1.50
C ILE A 661 -4.91 -12.88 -2.94
N GLY A 662 -3.73 -12.99 -3.58
CA GLY A 662 -3.61 -13.46 -4.95
C GLY A 662 -3.87 -12.33 -5.96
N ALA A 663 -2.88 -12.02 -6.76
CA ALA A 663 -2.94 -10.98 -7.80
C ALA A 663 -3.81 -11.35 -9.02
N GLY A 664 -4.73 -12.31 -8.87
CA GLY A 664 -5.42 -12.97 -10.00
C GLY A 664 -6.60 -12.21 -10.59
N THR A 665 -7.18 -11.23 -9.89
CA THR A 665 -8.35 -10.51 -10.39
C THR A 665 -8.16 -9.00 -10.30
N ASP A 666 -8.42 -8.31 -11.40
CA ASP A 666 -8.34 -6.85 -11.46
C ASP A 666 -9.28 -6.19 -10.41
N VAL A 667 -10.43 -6.84 -10.13
CA VAL A 667 -11.41 -6.38 -9.13
C VAL A 667 -10.83 -6.41 -7.71
N ALA A 668 -10.07 -7.44 -7.34
CA ALA A 668 -9.42 -7.54 -6.03
C ALA A 668 -8.34 -6.45 -5.88
N VAL A 669 -7.55 -6.27 -6.94
CA VAL A 669 -6.52 -5.22 -6.96
C VAL A 669 -7.15 -3.84 -6.81
N ASP A 670 -8.29 -3.56 -7.46
CA ASP A 670 -8.94 -2.25 -7.37
C ASP A 670 -9.59 -1.98 -6.01
N SER A 671 -10.15 -3.00 -5.37
CA SER A 671 -10.96 -2.86 -4.15
C SER A 671 -10.15 -2.86 -2.84
N ALA A 672 -8.91 -3.38 -2.84
CA ALA A 672 -8.10 -3.50 -1.65
C ALA A 672 -7.01 -2.41 -1.57
N GLU A 673 -6.61 -2.02 -0.35
CA GLU A 673 -5.50 -1.09 -0.09
C GLU A 673 -4.15 -1.80 -0.02
N VAL A 674 -4.14 -3.10 0.27
CA VAL A 674 -2.94 -3.95 0.29
C VAL A 674 -3.17 -5.14 -0.62
N VAL A 675 -2.23 -5.40 -1.51
CA VAL A 675 -2.27 -6.54 -2.44
C VAL A 675 -1.12 -7.48 -2.12
N LEU A 676 -1.45 -8.74 -1.88
CA LEU A 676 -0.48 -9.81 -1.66
C LEU A 676 -0.32 -10.60 -2.95
N MET A 677 0.89 -10.56 -3.52
CA MET A 677 1.21 -11.24 -4.78
C MET A 677 1.19 -12.76 -4.63
N ASN A 678 1.63 -13.24 -3.46
CA ASN A 678 1.56 -14.65 -3.12
C ASN A 678 0.19 -14.95 -2.49
N SER A 679 -0.37 -16.07 -2.85
CA SER A 679 -1.63 -16.53 -2.24
C SER A 679 -1.41 -17.16 -0.86
N ARG A 680 -0.70 -16.48 0.07
CA ARG A 680 -0.36 -16.99 1.40
C ARG A 680 -0.96 -16.11 2.49
N LEU A 681 -1.63 -16.75 3.44
CA LEU A 681 -2.16 -16.05 4.61
C LEU A 681 -1.04 -15.55 5.54
N SER A 682 0.12 -16.20 5.54
CA SER A 682 1.32 -15.77 6.27
C SER A 682 1.83 -14.39 5.86
N ASP A 683 1.60 -13.97 4.61
CA ASP A 683 1.97 -12.65 4.12
C ASP A 683 1.09 -11.53 4.72
N VAL A 684 -0.14 -11.84 5.15
CA VAL A 684 -0.97 -10.91 5.94
C VAL A 684 -0.26 -10.58 7.27
N ALA A 685 0.22 -11.62 7.97
CA ALA A 685 0.97 -11.42 9.23
C ALA A 685 2.27 -10.64 8.98
N ALA A 686 2.95 -10.92 7.87
CA ALA A 686 4.16 -10.21 7.46
C ALA A 686 3.87 -8.73 7.13
N ALA A 687 2.76 -8.41 6.46
CA ALA A 687 2.33 -7.05 6.16
C ALA A 687 2.07 -6.23 7.43
N VAL A 688 1.32 -6.79 8.39
CA VAL A 688 1.06 -6.16 9.69
C VAL A 688 2.38 -5.94 10.45
N ARG A 689 3.29 -6.90 10.45
CA ARG A 689 4.58 -6.83 11.13
C ARG A 689 5.49 -5.76 10.50
N LEU A 690 5.56 -5.69 9.17
CA LEU A 690 6.30 -4.65 8.44
C LEU A 690 5.76 -3.26 8.74
N SER A 691 4.45 -3.09 8.70
CA SER A 691 3.78 -1.83 9.01
C SER A 691 4.10 -1.37 10.45
N ARG A 692 3.98 -2.27 11.45
CA ARG A 692 4.33 -1.98 12.85
C ARG A 692 5.79 -1.61 13.02
N ALA A 693 6.69 -2.28 12.30
CA ALA A 693 8.12 -1.95 12.33
C ALA A 693 8.39 -0.57 11.72
N THR A 694 7.72 -0.24 10.61
CA THR A 694 7.81 1.08 9.96
C THR A 694 7.27 2.18 10.86
N LEU A 695 6.11 2.00 11.47
CA LEU A 695 5.54 2.95 12.44
C LEU A 695 6.46 3.18 13.64
N ARG A 696 7.02 2.12 14.20
CA ARG A 696 8.00 2.24 15.30
C ARG A 696 9.21 3.05 14.85
N ASN A 697 9.72 2.78 13.67
CA ASN A 697 10.85 3.51 13.11
C ASN A 697 10.53 5.01 12.90
N ILE A 698 9.32 5.34 12.44
CA ILE A 698 8.83 6.72 12.32
C ILE A 698 8.81 7.40 13.69
N HIS A 699 8.25 6.73 14.71
CA HIS A 699 8.22 7.30 16.07
C HIS A 699 9.63 7.52 16.65
N GLU A 700 10.54 6.57 16.43
CA GLU A 700 11.95 6.73 16.83
C GLU A 700 12.61 7.91 16.10
N ASN A 701 12.36 8.06 14.79
CA ASN A 701 12.87 9.17 14.00
C ASN A 701 12.32 10.52 14.49
N LEU A 702 11.02 10.61 14.74
CA LEU A 702 10.39 11.82 15.29
C LEU A 702 10.94 12.14 16.69
N PHE A 703 11.09 11.12 17.54
CA PHE A 703 11.70 11.30 18.86
C PHE A 703 13.10 11.93 18.76
N TRP A 704 13.98 11.38 17.93
CA TRP A 704 15.32 11.92 17.75
C TRP A 704 15.30 13.32 17.15
N ALA A 705 14.44 13.59 16.15
CA ALA A 705 14.30 14.91 15.54
C ALA A 705 13.91 16.00 16.54
N PHE A 706 13.06 15.67 17.53
CA PHE A 706 12.67 16.62 18.60
C PHE A 706 13.64 16.65 19.76
N ALA A 707 14.21 15.52 20.17
CA ALA A 707 15.08 15.41 21.33
C ALA A 707 16.30 16.34 21.23
N TYR A 708 16.92 16.39 20.05
CA TYR A 708 18.05 17.30 19.80
C TYR A 708 17.66 18.77 20.02
N ASN A 709 16.51 19.18 19.48
CA ASN A 709 16.04 20.55 19.58
C ASN A 709 15.67 20.94 21.04
N ILE A 710 14.93 20.07 21.73
CA ILE A 710 14.49 20.27 23.11
C ILE A 710 15.69 20.41 24.05
N LEU A 711 16.77 19.64 23.82
CA LEU A 711 17.96 19.68 24.65
C LEU A 711 18.86 20.87 24.33
N LEU A 712 19.06 21.16 23.04
CA LEU A 712 20.09 22.09 22.60
C LEU A 712 19.61 23.55 22.50
N ILE A 713 18.29 23.80 22.27
CA ILE A 713 17.78 25.21 22.23
C ILE A 713 17.95 25.91 23.57
N PRO A 714 17.63 25.35 24.75
CA PRO A 714 17.92 25.98 26.04
C PRO A 714 19.39 26.20 26.29
N MET A 715 20.27 25.26 25.84
CA MET A 715 21.71 25.41 25.93
C MET A 715 22.19 26.58 25.06
N ALA A 716 21.72 26.68 23.82
CA ALA A 716 22.02 27.77 22.90
C ALA A 716 21.53 29.13 23.42
N ALA A 717 20.38 29.16 24.08
CA ALA A 717 19.84 30.36 24.73
C ALA A 717 20.64 30.79 25.99
N GLY A 718 21.62 30.01 26.45
CA GLY A 718 22.43 30.31 27.63
C GLY A 718 21.72 30.07 28.97
N LEU A 719 20.70 29.20 29.00
CA LEU A 719 19.96 28.89 30.24
C LEU A 719 20.76 28.03 31.23
N TYR A 720 21.80 27.33 30.76
CA TYR A 720 22.69 26.54 31.62
C TYR A 720 23.97 27.28 31.91
N SER A 721 24.17 27.66 33.18
CA SER A 721 25.37 28.36 33.64
C SER A 721 26.63 27.50 33.42
N GLY A 722 27.60 28.03 32.70
CA GLY A 722 28.89 27.39 32.46
C GLY A 722 29.01 26.59 31.18
N ILE A 723 27.96 26.46 30.39
CA ILE A 723 28.00 25.80 29.05
C ILE A 723 27.57 26.83 28.00
N SER A 724 28.52 27.35 27.23
CA SER A 724 28.19 28.16 26.04
C SER A 724 28.30 27.31 24.79
N LEU A 725 27.20 27.25 24.00
CA LEU A 725 27.19 26.59 22.69
C LEU A 725 27.49 27.62 21.61
N ASN A 726 28.58 27.45 20.91
CA ASN A 726 28.93 28.23 19.73
C ASN A 726 28.04 27.81 18.53
N PRO A 727 27.68 28.73 17.61
CA PRO A 727 26.90 28.43 16.39
C PRO A 727 27.47 27.28 15.55
N MET A 728 28.79 27.07 15.56
CA MET A 728 29.47 25.96 14.88
C MET A 728 29.03 24.58 15.40
N TRP A 729 29.04 24.40 16.74
CA TRP A 729 28.58 23.15 17.37
C TRP A 729 27.09 22.91 17.13
N GLY A 730 26.30 24.00 17.08
CA GLY A 730 24.91 23.97 16.70
C GLY A 730 24.69 23.39 15.31
N ALA A 731 25.42 23.88 14.31
CA ALA A 731 25.36 23.37 12.95
C ALA A 731 25.82 21.90 12.81
N ALA A 732 26.84 21.51 13.56
CA ALA A 732 27.33 20.12 13.60
C ALA A 732 26.27 19.16 14.19
N ALA A 733 25.67 19.54 15.34
CA ALA A 733 24.63 18.76 16.00
C ALA A 733 23.39 18.57 15.09
N MET A 734 22.99 19.62 14.39
CA MET A 734 21.88 19.56 13.40
C MET A 734 22.19 18.59 12.26
N SER A 735 23.41 18.63 11.70
CA SER A 735 23.80 17.71 10.63
C SER A 735 23.80 16.26 11.12
N LEU A 736 24.26 16.01 12.36
CA LEU A 736 24.23 14.71 13.01
C LEU A 736 22.79 14.20 13.25
N SER A 737 21.87 15.08 13.63
CA SER A 737 20.45 14.75 13.81
C SER A 737 19.84 14.19 12.51
N SER A 738 20.02 14.88 11.38
CA SER A 738 19.53 14.42 10.08
C SER A 738 20.15 13.09 9.67
N PHE A 739 21.45 12.93 9.88
CA PHE A 739 22.15 11.66 9.62
C PHE A 739 21.60 10.50 10.47
N THR A 740 21.36 10.74 11.76
CA THR A 740 20.80 9.74 12.69
C THR A 740 19.43 9.25 12.22
N VAL A 741 18.54 10.17 11.85
CA VAL A 741 17.20 9.84 11.33
C VAL A 741 17.28 9.00 10.05
N CYS A 742 18.12 9.40 9.09
CA CYS A 742 18.28 8.66 7.85
C CYS A 742 18.87 7.25 8.09
N MET A 743 19.87 7.12 8.95
CA MET A 743 20.46 5.81 9.27
C MET A 743 19.50 4.91 10.02
N ASN A 744 18.66 5.47 10.91
CA ASN A 744 17.62 4.70 11.58
C ASN A 744 16.56 4.20 10.60
N ALA A 745 16.14 5.03 9.64
CA ALA A 745 15.21 4.60 8.58
C ALA A 745 15.80 3.49 7.70
N LEU A 746 17.06 3.62 7.28
CA LEU A 746 17.75 2.59 6.49
C LEU A 746 17.96 1.27 7.26
N ARG A 747 17.90 1.28 8.61
CA ARG A 747 17.92 0.05 9.43
C ARG A 747 16.76 -0.89 9.09
N LEU A 748 15.60 -0.36 8.60
CA LEU A 748 14.47 -1.16 8.14
C LEU A 748 14.86 -2.13 7.01
N ASN A 749 15.83 -1.82 6.16
CA ASN A 749 16.30 -2.74 5.11
C ASN A 749 16.88 -4.07 5.66
N ARG A 750 17.17 -4.15 6.95
CA ARG A 750 17.64 -5.36 7.62
C ARG A 750 16.55 -6.06 8.42
N PHE A 751 15.31 -5.55 8.34
CA PHE A 751 14.19 -6.13 9.04
C PHE A 751 13.75 -7.44 8.37
N ARG A 752 13.55 -8.50 9.17
CA ARG A 752 13.05 -9.79 8.69
C ARG A 752 11.57 -9.89 9.01
N MET A 753 10.72 -9.87 7.99
CA MET A 753 9.26 -9.89 8.14
C MET A 753 8.73 -11.22 8.66
N GLN A 754 9.46 -12.30 8.47
CA GLN A 754 9.09 -13.65 8.90
C GLN A 754 9.56 -13.96 10.35
N ASP A 755 10.32 -13.05 10.98
CA ASP A 755 10.81 -13.25 12.36
C ASP A 755 9.70 -12.97 13.37
N THR A 756 9.11 -14.03 13.91
CA THR A 756 8.04 -14.00 14.92
C THR A 756 8.52 -13.68 16.34
N GLY A 757 9.82 -13.79 16.62
CA GLY A 757 10.38 -13.64 17.96
C GLY A 757 10.23 -12.24 18.58
N LYS A 758 9.84 -11.24 17.79
CA LYS A 758 9.62 -9.84 18.21
C LYS A 758 8.17 -9.43 18.23
N ASP A 759 7.25 -10.34 17.97
CA ASP A 759 5.82 -10.05 18.00
C ASP A 759 5.38 -9.65 19.41
N ARG A 760 4.65 -8.55 19.49
CA ARG A 760 4.11 -8.03 20.74
C ARG A 760 2.67 -7.60 20.53
N PRO A 761 1.77 -7.92 21.49
CA PRO A 761 0.39 -7.46 21.43
C PRO A 761 0.31 -5.94 21.53
N LEU A 762 -0.67 -5.36 20.86
CA LEU A 762 -1.02 -3.95 21.02
C LEU A 762 -1.54 -3.69 22.44
N ARG A 763 -1.26 -2.50 22.99
CA ARG A 763 -1.72 -2.11 24.33
C ARG A 763 -3.25 -1.94 24.45
N LYS A 764 -3.96 -1.70 23.36
CA LYS A 764 -5.42 -1.70 23.28
C LYS A 764 -5.87 -3.01 22.69
N GLN A 765 -6.47 -3.89 23.50
CA GLN A 765 -7.24 -5.02 23.01
C GLN A 765 -8.63 -4.54 22.55
N ALA A 766 -9.18 -5.22 21.53
CA ALA A 766 -10.57 -5.03 21.13
C ALA A 766 -11.50 -5.40 22.29
N THR A 767 -12.70 -4.86 22.31
CA THR A 767 -13.78 -5.23 23.23
C THR A 767 -14.07 -6.74 23.12
N SER A 768 -14.68 -7.34 24.12
CA SER A 768 -14.98 -8.79 24.15
C SER A 768 -15.66 -9.23 22.84
N MET A 769 -14.96 -10.04 22.06
CA MET A 769 -15.46 -10.54 20.75
C MET A 769 -16.68 -11.48 20.92
N GLU A 770 -16.86 -12.08 22.07
CA GLU A 770 -18.00 -12.94 22.38
C GLU A 770 -19.34 -12.16 22.39
N GLU A 771 -19.33 -10.91 22.84
CA GLU A 771 -20.49 -10.02 22.79
C GLU A 771 -20.84 -9.64 21.34
N ILE A 772 -19.80 -9.37 20.53
CA ILE A 772 -19.96 -9.00 19.10
C ILE A 772 -20.51 -10.20 18.31
N GLU A 773 -19.99 -11.41 18.53
CA GLU A 773 -20.43 -12.64 17.88
C GLU A 773 -21.91 -12.92 18.19
N TYR A 774 -22.32 -12.76 19.44
CA TYR A 774 -23.72 -12.93 19.87
C TYR A 774 -24.63 -11.87 19.22
N GLU A 775 -24.21 -10.61 19.17
CA GLU A 775 -24.97 -9.53 18.55
C GLU A 775 -25.15 -9.77 17.04
N MET A 776 -24.07 -10.17 16.36
CA MET A 776 -24.10 -10.48 14.92
C MET A 776 -25.01 -11.66 14.59
N GLU A 777 -24.97 -12.73 15.39
CA GLU A 777 -25.88 -13.85 15.21
C GLU A 777 -27.36 -13.46 15.40
N SER A 778 -27.63 -12.56 16.34
CA SER A 778 -29.00 -12.08 16.56
C SER A 778 -29.49 -11.24 15.38
N LEU A 779 -28.62 -10.44 14.76
CA LEU A 779 -28.95 -9.62 13.58
C LEU A 779 -29.15 -10.46 12.32
N LEU A 780 -28.31 -11.47 12.09
CA LEU A 780 -28.48 -12.38 10.95
C LEU A 780 -29.77 -13.19 11.06
N LYS A 781 -30.12 -13.67 12.26
CA LYS A 781 -31.39 -14.37 12.50
C LYS A 781 -32.62 -13.44 12.36
N SER A 782 -32.50 -12.15 12.69
CA SER A 782 -33.59 -11.20 12.51
C SER A 782 -33.82 -10.89 11.02
N ASN A 783 -32.77 -10.85 10.21
CA ASN A 783 -32.89 -10.66 8.76
C ASN A 783 -33.46 -11.91 8.06
N GLU A 784 -33.07 -13.14 8.47
CA GLU A 784 -33.69 -14.37 7.99
C GLU A 784 -35.18 -14.42 8.32
N THR A 785 -35.58 -13.99 9.52
CA THR A 785 -36.99 -13.93 9.94
C THR A 785 -37.76 -12.81 9.23
N GLU A 786 -37.14 -11.75 8.75
CA GLU A 786 -37.79 -10.76 7.91
C GLU A 786 -37.93 -11.21 6.45
N GLU A 787 -36.95 -11.95 5.91
CA GLU A 787 -37.07 -12.57 4.57
C GLU A 787 -38.03 -13.76 4.56
N GLU A 788 -38.09 -14.58 5.60
CA GLU A 788 -39.11 -15.66 5.75
C GLU A 788 -40.51 -15.12 5.99
N LYS A 789 -40.68 -13.87 6.43
CA LYS A 789 -41.97 -13.18 6.57
C LYS A 789 -42.50 -12.62 5.26
N LYS A 790 -41.76 -12.66 4.16
CA LYS A 790 -42.29 -12.37 2.84
C LYS A 790 -43.18 -13.55 2.43
N MET A 791 -44.48 -13.42 2.72
CA MET A 791 -45.47 -14.42 2.31
C MET A 791 -45.48 -14.52 0.78
N THR A 792 -45.08 -15.64 0.23
CA THR A 792 -45.25 -15.93 -1.18
C THR A 792 -46.60 -16.64 -1.39
N THR A 793 -47.41 -16.10 -2.23
CA THR A 793 -48.72 -16.66 -2.58
C THR A 793 -48.89 -16.85 -4.07
N GLU A 794 -49.40 -17.95 -4.49
CA GLU A 794 -49.67 -18.22 -5.89
C GLU A 794 -51.13 -17.93 -6.24
N VAL A 795 -51.31 -17.08 -7.25
CA VAL A 795 -52.66 -16.70 -7.79
C VAL A 795 -52.86 -17.34 -9.15
N LYS A 796 -53.94 -18.11 -9.31
CA LYS A 796 -54.31 -18.73 -10.60
C LYS A 796 -55.13 -17.75 -11.44
N ILE A 797 -54.69 -17.50 -12.67
CA ILE A 797 -55.22 -16.48 -13.55
C ILE A 797 -55.43 -17.09 -14.93
N LYS A 798 -56.64 -16.97 -15.47
CA LYS A 798 -56.96 -17.45 -16.79
C LYS A 798 -57.12 -16.30 -17.78
N GLY A 799 -56.59 -16.45 -18.98
CA GLY A 799 -56.74 -15.48 -20.05
C GLY A 799 -55.42 -14.79 -20.47
N MET A 800 -54.27 -15.07 -19.81
CA MET A 800 -52.96 -14.59 -20.26
C MET A 800 -52.50 -15.45 -21.46
N MET A 801 -52.35 -14.81 -22.65
CA MET A 801 -51.99 -15.52 -23.88
C MET A 801 -50.67 -15.04 -24.47
N CYS A 802 -50.07 -14.02 -23.98
CA CYS A 802 -48.84 -13.45 -24.53
C CYS A 802 -48.01 -12.69 -23.46
N PRO A 803 -46.73 -12.41 -23.74
CA PRO A 803 -45.88 -11.68 -22.78
C PRO A 803 -46.38 -10.27 -22.41
N HIS A 804 -47.19 -9.68 -23.26
CA HIS A 804 -47.82 -8.36 -22.96
C HIS A 804 -48.94 -8.52 -21.92
N CYS A 805 -49.64 -9.64 -21.91
CA CYS A 805 -50.63 -9.98 -20.88
C CYS A 805 -49.94 -10.17 -19.51
N GLU A 806 -48.78 -10.86 -19.47
CA GLU A 806 -47.99 -11.03 -18.25
C GLU A 806 -47.56 -9.65 -17.69
N ALA A 807 -47.05 -8.76 -18.56
CA ALA A 807 -46.66 -7.40 -18.13
C ALA A 807 -47.83 -6.56 -17.60
N HIS A 808 -49.02 -6.74 -18.16
CA HIS A 808 -50.23 -6.07 -17.74
C HIS A 808 -50.75 -6.57 -16.40
N VAL A 809 -50.79 -7.86 -16.20
CA VAL A 809 -51.15 -8.53 -14.91
C VAL A 809 -50.14 -8.14 -13.84
N LYS A 810 -48.84 -8.19 -14.17
CA LYS A 810 -47.76 -7.77 -13.27
C LYS A 810 -47.99 -6.35 -12.72
N LYS A 811 -48.24 -5.40 -13.63
CA LYS A 811 -48.43 -4.01 -13.28
C LYS A 811 -49.69 -3.80 -12.42
N ALA A 812 -50.76 -4.55 -12.69
CA ALA A 812 -52.00 -4.45 -11.90
C ALA A 812 -51.81 -4.98 -10.48
N LEU A 813 -51.09 -6.10 -10.33
CA LEU A 813 -50.85 -6.73 -9.02
C LEU A 813 -49.82 -5.95 -8.19
N GLU A 814 -48.75 -5.44 -8.81
CA GLU A 814 -47.76 -4.58 -8.14
C GLU A 814 -48.29 -3.19 -7.75
N ALA A 815 -49.44 -2.76 -8.28
CA ALA A 815 -50.08 -1.54 -7.88
C ALA A 815 -50.86 -1.67 -6.55
N LEU A 816 -51.07 -2.88 -6.04
CA LEU A 816 -51.70 -3.13 -4.75
C LEU A 816 -50.77 -2.82 -3.58
N ASP A 817 -51.23 -2.08 -2.62
CA ASP A 817 -50.46 -1.77 -1.41
C ASP A 817 -50.27 -3.02 -0.57
N GLY A 818 -49.04 -3.52 -0.51
CA GLY A 818 -48.65 -4.76 0.15
C GLY A 818 -48.07 -5.83 -0.80
N VAL A 819 -48.18 -5.65 -2.11
CA VAL A 819 -47.51 -6.49 -3.09
C VAL A 819 -46.14 -5.90 -3.46
N GLU A 820 -45.07 -6.56 -3.12
CA GLU A 820 -43.70 -6.13 -3.40
C GLU A 820 -43.27 -6.51 -4.82
N SER A 821 -43.64 -7.70 -5.27
CA SER A 821 -43.40 -8.14 -6.65
C SER A 821 -44.41 -9.15 -7.10
N ALA A 822 -44.70 -9.18 -8.39
CA ALA A 822 -45.54 -10.16 -9.04
C ALA A 822 -44.81 -10.78 -10.23
N ALA A 823 -44.82 -12.11 -10.31
CA ALA A 823 -44.22 -12.91 -11.42
C ALA A 823 -45.32 -13.72 -12.11
N PRO A 824 -46.06 -13.14 -13.07
CA PRO A 824 -47.05 -13.89 -13.87
C PRO A 824 -46.35 -14.81 -14.87
N ASP A 825 -46.92 -15.99 -15.04
CA ASP A 825 -46.53 -17.02 -16.04
C ASP A 825 -47.75 -17.42 -16.85
N LYS A 826 -47.76 -17.08 -18.14
CA LYS A 826 -48.88 -17.37 -19.07
C LYS A 826 -48.96 -18.87 -19.39
N ASP A 827 -47.83 -19.59 -19.38
CA ASP A 827 -47.77 -20.98 -19.74
C ASP A 827 -48.23 -21.86 -18.55
N ALA A 828 -47.96 -21.42 -17.32
CA ALA A 828 -48.49 -22.02 -16.10
C ALA A 828 -49.90 -21.55 -15.73
N GLY A 829 -50.36 -20.40 -16.27
CA GLY A 829 -51.65 -19.81 -15.95
C GLY A 829 -51.75 -19.31 -14.49
N ASN A 830 -50.64 -18.81 -13.93
CA ASN A 830 -50.57 -18.34 -12.57
C ASN A 830 -49.70 -17.07 -12.44
N ALA A 831 -49.73 -16.48 -11.26
CA ALA A 831 -48.79 -15.41 -10.87
C ALA A 831 -48.31 -15.67 -9.42
N VAL A 832 -47.01 -15.70 -9.20
CA VAL A 832 -46.43 -15.75 -7.86
C VAL A 832 -46.26 -14.34 -7.34
N LEU A 833 -46.90 -14.06 -6.20
CA LEU A 833 -46.81 -12.75 -5.52
C LEU A 833 -45.91 -12.87 -4.30
N THR A 834 -45.05 -11.86 -4.13
CA THR A 834 -44.33 -11.64 -2.89
C THR A 834 -45.02 -10.51 -2.15
N LEU A 835 -45.50 -10.78 -0.95
CA LEU A 835 -46.28 -9.85 -0.15
C LEU A 835 -45.42 -9.32 1.01
N SER A 836 -45.42 -8.01 1.21
CA SER A 836 -44.80 -7.34 2.38
C SER A 836 -45.75 -7.22 3.57
N LYS A 837 -47.03 -7.39 3.32
CA LYS A 837 -48.13 -7.45 4.34
C LYS A 837 -49.28 -8.27 3.80
N ASP A 838 -50.18 -8.70 4.66
CA ASP A 838 -51.36 -9.47 4.29
C ASP A 838 -52.28 -8.62 3.36
N VAL A 839 -52.51 -9.10 2.14
CA VAL A 839 -53.35 -8.48 1.13
C VAL A 839 -54.63 -9.32 0.96
N SER A 840 -55.78 -8.73 1.11
CA SER A 840 -57.04 -9.46 1.03
C SER A 840 -57.25 -10.13 -0.33
N VAL A 841 -57.74 -11.34 -0.35
CA VAL A 841 -58.09 -12.10 -1.57
C VAL A 841 -58.98 -11.30 -2.50
N ASP A 842 -59.94 -10.54 -1.94
CA ASP A 842 -60.87 -9.69 -2.70
C ASP A 842 -60.12 -8.53 -3.42
N ALA A 843 -59.07 -7.96 -2.84
CA ALA A 843 -58.29 -6.92 -3.50
C ALA A 843 -57.45 -7.48 -4.67
N ILE A 844 -56.83 -8.65 -4.48
CA ILE A 844 -56.08 -9.36 -5.53
C ILE A 844 -57.01 -9.75 -6.67
N LYS A 845 -58.17 -10.29 -6.33
CA LYS A 845 -59.22 -10.67 -7.30
C LYS A 845 -59.68 -9.45 -8.11
N ALA A 846 -60.00 -8.36 -7.45
CA ALA A 846 -60.44 -7.12 -8.12
C ALA A 846 -59.34 -6.60 -9.09
N ALA A 847 -58.08 -6.61 -8.70
CA ALA A 847 -56.98 -6.16 -9.55
C ALA A 847 -56.80 -7.02 -10.80
N VAL A 848 -56.98 -8.37 -10.68
CA VAL A 848 -56.91 -9.29 -11.81
C VAL A 848 -58.08 -9.09 -12.76
N GLU A 849 -59.31 -8.96 -12.22
CA GLU A 849 -60.54 -8.78 -12.99
C GLU A 849 -60.61 -7.41 -13.67
N ASP A 850 -60.18 -6.31 -12.98
CA ASP A 850 -60.06 -4.98 -13.56
C ASP A 850 -59.02 -4.92 -14.70
N ALA A 851 -57.98 -5.73 -14.60
CA ALA A 851 -57.00 -5.90 -15.67
C ALA A 851 -57.56 -6.73 -16.86
N GLY A 852 -58.79 -7.25 -16.77
CA GLY A 852 -59.48 -7.95 -17.86
C GLY A 852 -59.19 -9.45 -17.92
N TYR A 853 -58.75 -10.08 -16.82
CA TYR A 853 -58.45 -11.53 -16.72
C TYR A 853 -59.34 -12.19 -15.69
N GLU A 854 -59.50 -13.53 -15.80
CA GLU A 854 -60.34 -14.29 -14.89
C GLU A 854 -59.52 -14.82 -13.70
N PHE A 855 -59.89 -14.44 -12.47
CA PHE A 855 -59.28 -14.95 -11.23
C PHE A 855 -59.87 -16.32 -10.88
N LEU A 856 -59.02 -17.36 -10.77
CA LEU A 856 -59.43 -18.77 -10.53
C LEU A 856 -59.24 -19.22 -9.07
N GLY A 857 -58.51 -18.46 -8.29
CA GLY A 857 -58.21 -18.79 -6.87
C GLY A 857 -56.79 -18.49 -6.46
N MET A 858 -56.53 -18.63 -5.17
CA MET A 858 -55.21 -18.49 -4.55
C MET A 858 -54.83 -19.81 -3.85
N THR A 859 -53.55 -20.16 -3.90
CA THR A 859 -52.96 -21.23 -3.05
C THR A 859 -51.92 -20.61 -2.15
N GLU A 860 -52.04 -20.87 -0.83
CA GLU A 860 -51.02 -20.48 0.14
C GLU A 860 -49.71 -21.20 -0.09
#